data_d7e16161a4a91e24e7e34381b13cd83f
#
_entry.id   d7e16161a4a91e24e7e34381b13cd83f
#
_cell.length_a   1.000
_cell.length_b   1.000
_cell.length_c   1.000
_cell.angle_alpha   90.00
_cell.angle_beta   90.00
_cell.angle_gamma   90.00
#
_symmetry.space_group_name_H-M   'P 1'
#
loop_
_entity.id
_entity.type
_entity.pdbx_description
1 polymer ?
#
loop_
_entity_poly.entity_id
_entity_poly.type
_entity_poly.pdbx_seq_one_letter_code
_entity_poly.pdbx_strand_id
1 'polypeptide(L)'
;MKKKITKEEINELDRYFRLANYLSVGELYLLYNPLLTRPLDIKDIKPNVVGHWGTAPAQNFIYTHLQRIIKKYDLNMIYISGPGHGGQAVVANDYIDGSYAHMYPEFKEGDETSLKKLFKQFSFPGGVGSHVTPEVPGSINEGGELGYSLSHAYGAVLDNPNLIACCVVGDGEAETGPLACSWQLNKLINPETDGIVLPILNLNGYKIANPTILSRIPKDEVIAYFQGMGYKPYLVKGDDPKKMHKLMAETLDEIISYINKIKKESKTHTFRPFYPMIILETPKGWTGPKEVVGTFKSHQVPIIVNKENISNLKILESWLKSYKPEELFNTDGTIKEDIKSFCPPLEKTCGLNPSTNGGIKKELILPENLDKYALKVKRGQTQSEDMRNLGAYIKDVISLNKDNYIICGPDEALSNRLNHVFEATTRKWNTKIIKQDELLGRNGRVIDSILSEHACEGMLEGYLLTGRHGFIHSYEAFVRIIDSMVSQHAKWIKMAKEIPWRKELSSLNILLTSHCWQQDHNGFTHQDPGFINHLLPKKSDTIRIYLPFDTNTLISTFDHISRTKNYINLVVASKHMRPQWLTMEEAIKHCAKGVDELSWASTTNGKTPDIVLACAGDTPTLEVLAAVSILKEKKPELKIKVINVVDLMKLESNDKHPHGLTDKEYDKLFTTNKPILFAFHGYPNVIHELTYNRTNKDMHVRGYIEEGTITTPFDMRVLNKIDRYHLILDIIKYVPKLQKDKSLQEYCVSMLEKHKKHITTYGCDMKEITSWKWN
;
A
#
# COMPACT_ATOMS: atom_id res chain seq x y z
N MET A 1 30.02 -31.10 -15.52
CA MET A 1 29.68 -31.97 -14.38
C MET A 1 29.15 -31.10 -13.25
N LYS A 2 27.94 -31.33 -12.76
CA LYS A 2 27.45 -30.64 -11.54
C LYS A 2 28.37 -31.03 -10.37
N LYS A 3 29.02 -30.07 -9.74
CA LYS A 3 29.86 -30.32 -8.54
C LYS A 3 28.87 -30.67 -7.41
N LYS A 4 28.92 -31.94 -6.94
CA LYS A 4 28.09 -32.39 -5.82
C LYS A 4 28.48 -31.61 -4.57
N ILE A 5 27.50 -31.26 -3.72
CA ILE A 5 27.77 -30.65 -2.41
C ILE A 5 28.61 -31.59 -1.56
N THR A 6 29.62 -31.07 -0.85
CA THR A 6 30.51 -31.85 0.00
C THR A 6 29.91 -32.10 1.38
N LYS A 7 30.51 -33.06 2.15
CA LYS A 7 30.10 -33.27 3.55
C LYS A 7 30.40 -32.06 4.42
N GLU A 8 31.50 -31.37 4.13
CA GLU A 8 31.93 -30.15 4.82
C GLU A 8 30.90 -29.05 4.64
N GLU A 9 30.49 -28.75 3.41
CA GLU A 9 29.43 -27.77 3.12
C GLU A 9 28.11 -28.13 3.81
N ILE A 10 27.74 -29.43 3.89
CA ILE A 10 26.54 -29.87 4.62
C ILE A 10 26.67 -29.59 6.12
N ASN A 11 27.85 -29.81 6.70
CA ASN A 11 28.08 -29.53 8.12
C ASN A 11 28.10 -28.03 8.43
N GLU A 12 28.61 -27.18 7.53
CA GLU A 12 28.58 -25.74 7.65
C GLU A 12 27.10 -25.22 7.62
N LEU A 13 26.30 -25.70 6.67
CA LEU A 13 24.87 -25.42 6.59
C LEU A 13 24.12 -25.84 7.86
N ASP A 14 24.38 -27.06 8.37
CA ASP A 14 23.77 -27.58 9.59
C ASP A 14 24.12 -26.73 10.82
N ARG A 15 25.37 -26.30 10.94
CA ARG A 15 25.80 -25.43 12.05
C ARG A 15 25.15 -24.07 11.99
N TYR A 16 25.10 -23.42 10.82
CA TYR A 16 24.42 -22.16 10.63
C TYR A 16 22.92 -22.29 10.96
N PHE A 17 22.25 -23.31 10.45
CA PHE A 17 20.84 -23.58 10.70
C PHE A 17 20.53 -23.81 12.18
N ARG A 18 21.38 -24.58 12.89
CA ARG A 18 21.25 -24.78 14.33
C ARG A 18 21.41 -23.47 15.10
N LEU A 19 22.35 -22.61 14.69
CA LEU A 19 22.55 -21.31 15.30
C LEU A 19 21.32 -20.42 15.10
N ALA A 20 20.79 -20.30 13.89
CA ALA A 20 19.59 -19.51 13.60
C ALA A 20 18.38 -19.99 14.42
N ASN A 21 18.18 -21.30 14.54
CA ASN A 21 17.11 -21.85 15.38
C ASN A 21 17.35 -21.60 16.88
N TYR A 22 18.58 -21.72 17.36
CA TYR A 22 18.94 -21.41 18.75
C TYR A 22 18.61 -19.97 19.11
N LEU A 23 19.03 -19.01 18.26
CA LEU A 23 18.74 -17.61 18.45
C LEU A 23 17.24 -17.34 18.42
N SER A 24 16.51 -17.91 17.46
CA SER A 24 15.05 -17.76 17.36
C SER A 24 14.31 -18.29 18.59
N VAL A 25 14.75 -19.38 19.21
CA VAL A 25 14.18 -19.88 20.46
C VAL A 25 14.56 -18.97 21.63
N GLY A 26 15.82 -18.49 21.67
CA GLY A 26 16.27 -17.52 22.66
C GLY A 26 15.45 -16.21 22.62
N GLU A 27 15.20 -15.68 21.42
CA GLU A 27 14.35 -14.49 21.21
C GLU A 27 12.92 -14.71 21.72
N LEU A 28 12.37 -15.89 21.58
CA LEU A 28 11.04 -16.19 22.11
C LEU A 28 11.02 -16.21 23.65
N TYR A 29 11.96 -16.90 24.29
CA TYR A 29 11.84 -17.30 25.69
C TYR A 29 12.75 -16.56 26.65
N LEU A 30 14.01 -16.23 26.27
CA LEU A 30 15.06 -15.91 27.22
C LEU A 30 15.21 -14.40 27.51
N LEU A 31 15.43 -14.10 28.79
CA LEU A 31 15.95 -12.80 29.28
C LEU A 31 17.42 -12.88 29.67
N TYR A 32 17.79 -14.00 30.33
CA TYR A 32 19.11 -14.21 30.89
C TYR A 32 19.63 -15.59 30.51
N ASN A 33 20.93 -15.85 30.83
CA ASN A 33 21.57 -17.14 30.59
C ASN A 33 21.57 -17.61 29.10
N PRO A 34 21.92 -16.73 28.14
CA PRO A 34 21.83 -17.02 26.71
C PRO A 34 22.75 -18.16 26.24
N LEU A 35 23.77 -18.51 27.02
CA LEU A 35 24.74 -19.58 26.71
C LEU A 35 24.48 -20.89 27.48
N LEU A 36 23.42 -20.96 28.29
CA LEU A 36 23.09 -22.10 29.15
C LEU A 36 24.26 -22.54 30.06
N THR A 37 25.03 -21.59 30.58
CA THR A 37 26.18 -21.83 31.47
C THR A 37 25.80 -22.47 32.80
N ARG A 38 24.52 -22.43 33.16
CA ARG A 38 23.86 -23.12 34.30
C ARG A 38 22.48 -23.61 33.86
N PRO A 39 21.86 -24.48 34.63
CA PRO A 39 20.45 -24.86 34.38
C PRO A 39 19.54 -23.64 34.33
N LEU A 40 18.50 -23.69 33.49
CA LEU A 40 17.52 -22.62 33.39
C LEU A 40 16.72 -22.48 34.69
N ASP A 41 16.48 -21.24 35.06
CA ASP A 41 15.62 -20.83 36.17
C ASP A 41 14.45 -19.99 35.60
N ILE A 42 13.34 -19.93 36.30
CA ILE A 42 12.16 -19.17 35.86
C ILE A 42 12.47 -17.69 35.63
N LYS A 43 13.44 -17.11 36.36
CA LYS A 43 13.91 -15.74 36.15
C LYS A 43 14.62 -15.50 34.82
N ASP A 44 15.08 -16.57 34.16
CA ASP A 44 15.71 -16.49 32.86
C ASP A 44 14.68 -16.35 31.72
N ILE A 45 13.41 -16.61 32.04
CA ILE A 45 12.32 -16.62 31.06
C ILE A 45 11.57 -15.28 31.06
N LYS A 46 11.16 -14.83 29.90
CA LYS A 46 10.30 -13.66 29.74
C LYS A 46 8.99 -13.83 30.52
N PRO A 47 8.49 -12.81 31.20
CA PRO A 47 7.20 -12.89 31.91
C PRO A 47 6.03 -13.14 30.94
N ASN A 48 6.12 -12.59 29.71
CA ASN A 48 5.18 -12.80 28.62
C ASN A 48 5.98 -13.36 27.43
N VAL A 49 5.80 -14.64 27.11
CA VAL A 49 6.40 -15.27 25.95
C VAL A 49 5.46 -15.10 24.77
N VAL A 50 5.87 -14.33 23.75
CA VAL A 50 5.05 -13.98 22.58
C VAL A 50 5.86 -14.18 21.32
N GLY A 51 5.29 -14.86 20.33
CA GLY A 51 5.86 -15.10 19.00
C GLY A 51 5.36 -16.41 18.40
N HIS A 52 5.92 -16.82 17.26
CA HIS A 52 5.40 -17.92 16.47
C HIS A 52 6.54 -18.82 15.99
N TRP A 53 6.68 -19.97 16.64
CA TRP A 53 7.70 -20.94 16.28
C TRP A 53 7.40 -21.69 14.98
N GLY A 54 6.12 -21.95 14.69
CA GLY A 54 5.68 -22.91 13.68
C GLY A 54 6.28 -22.74 12.29
N THR A 55 6.56 -21.50 11.87
CA THR A 55 7.15 -21.17 10.56
C THR A 55 8.64 -20.84 10.63
N ALA A 56 9.17 -20.48 11.80
CA ALA A 56 10.54 -19.99 11.95
C ALA A 56 11.62 -21.01 11.48
N PRO A 57 11.53 -22.32 11.79
CA PRO A 57 12.55 -23.26 11.34
C PRO A 57 12.67 -23.37 9.82
N ALA A 58 11.54 -23.35 9.10
CA ALA A 58 11.57 -23.37 7.64
C ALA A 58 12.15 -22.07 7.06
N GLN A 59 11.85 -20.92 7.67
CA GLN A 59 12.44 -19.64 7.27
C GLN A 59 13.96 -19.62 7.55
N ASN A 60 14.40 -20.06 8.72
CA ASN A 60 15.82 -20.21 9.04
C ASN A 60 16.55 -21.14 8.05
N PHE A 61 15.90 -22.23 7.67
CA PHE A 61 16.44 -23.17 6.69
C PHE A 61 16.60 -22.52 5.31
N ILE A 62 15.59 -21.79 4.85
CA ILE A 62 15.64 -21.06 3.59
C ILE A 62 16.75 -20.01 3.63
N TYR A 63 16.79 -19.18 4.67
CA TYR A 63 17.77 -18.10 4.79
C TYR A 63 19.21 -18.63 4.85
N THR A 64 19.45 -19.73 5.57
CA THR A 64 20.74 -20.46 5.58
C THR A 64 21.21 -20.78 4.16
N HIS A 65 20.32 -21.27 3.31
CA HIS A 65 20.66 -21.60 1.93
C HIS A 65 20.82 -20.37 1.03
N LEU A 66 20.14 -19.26 1.33
CA LEU A 66 20.36 -17.98 0.62
C LEU A 66 21.77 -17.48 0.88
N GLN A 67 22.26 -17.52 2.13
CA GLN A 67 23.63 -17.12 2.46
C GLN A 67 24.65 -17.87 1.58
N ARG A 68 24.47 -19.18 1.45
CA ARG A 68 25.33 -20.02 0.60
C ARG A 68 25.30 -19.60 -0.86
N ILE A 69 24.10 -19.44 -1.47
CA ILE A 69 24.03 -19.13 -2.91
C ILE A 69 24.42 -17.70 -3.24
N ILE A 70 24.12 -16.73 -2.36
CA ILE A 70 24.56 -15.35 -2.51
C ILE A 70 26.10 -15.31 -2.58
N LYS A 71 26.78 -15.94 -1.61
CA LYS A 71 28.23 -16.01 -1.57
C LYS A 71 28.83 -16.77 -2.77
N LYS A 72 28.27 -17.94 -3.07
CA LYS A 72 28.79 -18.83 -4.13
C LYS A 72 28.68 -18.26 -5.53
N TYR A 73 27.62 -17.51 -5.82
CA TYR A 73 27.29 -17.03 -7.15
C TYR A 73 27.33 -15.50 -7.27
N ASP A 74 27.76 -14.81 -6.22
CA ASP A 74 27.78 -13.32 -6.13
C ASP A 74 26.45 -12.67 -6.48
N LEU A 75 25.35 -13.18 -5.90
CA LEU A 75 24.00 -12.75 -6.25
C LEU A 75 23.59 -11.45 -5.53
N ASN A 76 22.70 -10.70 -6.18
CA ASN A 76 21.97 -9.60 -5.58
C ASN A 76 20.58 -10.10 -5.21
N MET A 77 20.34 -10.34 -3.93
CA MET A 77 19.09 -10.92 -3.45
C MET A 77 18.45 -10.12 -2.33
N ILE A 78 17.12 -10.18 -2.27
CA ILE A 78 16.32 -9.76 -1.12
C ILE A 78 15.50 -10.95 -0.60
N TYR A 79 15.16 -10.89 0.69
CA TYR A 79 14.33 -11.88 1.34
C TYR A 79 13.00 -11.26 1.75
N ILE A 80 11.89 -11.88 1.37
CA ILE A 80 10.55 -11.43 1.72
C ILE A 80 9.85 -12.56 2.49
N SER A 81 9.51 -12.27 3.74
CA SER A 81 8.77 -13.19 4.60
C SER A 81 7.27 -12.94 4.45
N GLY A 82 6.58 -13.79 3.72
CA GLY A 82 5.11 -13.78 3.64
C GLY A 82 4.49 -14.14 4.99
N PRO A 83 4.86 -15.30 5.62
CA PRO A 83 4.46 -15.59 6.99
C PRO A 83 5.25 -14.74 8.00
N GLY A 84 5.07 -13.43 7.97
CA GLY A 84 5.83 -12.44 8.75
C GLY A 84 5.73 -12.60 10.26
N HIS A 85 4.74 -13.38 10.75
CA HIS A 85 4.65 -13.76 12.16
C HIS A 85 5.85 -14.63 12.64
N GLY A 86 6.68 -15.15 11.74
CA GLY A 86 7.98 -15.74 12.07
C GLY A 86 9.13 -14.74 12.16
N GLY A 87 8.90 -13.54 12.64
CA GLY A 87 9.86 -12.41 12.64
C GLY A 87 11.19 -12.72 13.34
N GLN A 88 11.20 -13.57 14.38
CA GLN A 88 12.41 -13.99 15.04
C GLN A 88 13.40 -14.68 14.09
N ALA A 89 12.91 -15.35 13.05
CA ALA A 89 13.81 -15.99 12.09
C ALA A 89 14.61 -14.95 11.29
N VAL A 90 13.98 -13.84 10.92
CA VAL A 90 14.67 -12.77 10.15
C VAL A 90 15.67 -12.05 11.06
N VAL A 91 15.26 -11.66 12.28
CA VAL A 91 16.14 -11.01 13.26
C VAL A 91 17.36 -11.89 13.60
N ALA A 92 17.16 -13.19 13.84
CA ALA A 92 18.24 -14.12 14.10
C ALA A 92 19.25 -14.20 12.94
N ASN A 93 18.77 -14.28 11.71
CA ASN A 93 19.64 -14.37 10.53
C ASN A 93 20.40 -13.06 10.27
N ASP A 94 19.75 -11.90 10.40
CA ASP A 94 20.40 -10.59 10.29
C ASP A 94 21.46 -10.36 11.40
N TYR A 95 21.23 -10.93 12.59
CA TYR A 95 22.24 -10.91 13.66
C TYR A 95 23.46 -11.78 13.31
N ILE A 96 23.24 -12.97 12.74
CA ILE A 96 24.35 -13.89 12.37
C ILE A 96 25.21 -13.28 11.25
N ASP A 97 24.58 -12.71 10.21
CA ASP A 97 25.28 -12.17 9.05
C ASP A 97 25.85 -10.77 9.28
N GLY A 98 25.57 -10.15 10.42
CA GLY A 98 26.09 -8.85 10.85
C GLY A 98 25.31 -7.65 10.33
N SER A 99 24.29 -7.84 9.50
CA SER A 99 23.46 -6.74 9.00
C SER A 99 22.70 -6.03 10.13
N TYR A 100 22.25 -6.78 11.14
CA TYR A 100 21.61 -6.22 12.33
C TYR A 100 22.53 -5.31 13.12
N ALA A 101 23.78 -5.76 13.40
CA ALA A 101 24.77 -4.97 14.12
C ALA A 101 25.27 -3.76 13.32
N HIS A 102 25.20 -3.82 11.98
CA HIS A 102 25.50 -2.66 11.13
C HIS A 102 24.47 -1.54 11.29
N MET A 103 23.19 -1.90 11.37
CA MET A 103 22.09 -0.93 11.53
C MET A 103 21.92 -0.49 13.00
N TYR A 104 22.26 -1.35 13.96
CA TYR A 104 22.13 -1.14 15.40
C TYR A 104 23.50 -1.34 16.09
N PRO A 105 24.35 -0.30 16.17
CA PRO A 105 25.73 -0.40 16.64
C PRO A 105 25.90 -0.96 18.07
N GLU A 106 24.85 -0.92 18.89
CA GLU A 106 24.84 -1.49 20.25
C GLU A 106 24.97 -3.03 20.29
N PHE A 107 24.88 -3.69 19.13
CA PHE A 107 25.10 -5.13 18.96
C PHE A 107 26.48 -5.46 18.37
N LYS A 108 27.35 -4.45 18.16
CA LYS A 108 28.62 -4.61 17.44
C LYS A 108 29.56 -5.65 18.07
N GLU A 109 29.63 -5.71 19.39
CA GLU A 109 30.53 -6.64 20.09
C GLU A 109 30.13 -8.11 19.87
N GLY A 110 28.83 -8.38 19.70
CA GLY A 110 28.29 -9.73 19.44
C GLY A 110 28.54 -10.72 20.57
N ASP A 111 28.83 -10.24 21.78
CA ASP A 111 29.15 -10.99 23.00
C ASP A 111 27.89 -11.44 23.77
N GLU A 112 28.07 -12.05 24.94
CA GLU A 112 26.96 -12.47 25.81
C GLU A 112 26.00 -11.31 26.16
N THR A 113 26.51 -10.08 26.27
CA THR A 113 25.69 -8.90 26.54
C THR A 113 24.82 -8.57 25.33
N SER A 114 25.36 -8.64 24.13
CA SER A 114 24.66 -8.48 22.88
C SER A 114 23.54 -9.54 22.71
N LEU A 115 23.84 -10.80 23.03
CA LEU A 115 22.85 -11.89 23.01
C LEU A 115 21.70 -11.65 24.00
N LYS A 116 21.99 -11.19 25.23
CA LYS A 116 20.96 -10.84 26.21
C LYS A 116 20.07 -9.73 25.71
N LYS A 117 20.62 -8.70 25.06
CA LYS A 117 19.86 -7.62 24.44
C LYS A 117 18.97 -8.14 23.30
N LEU A 118 19.56 -8.94 22.41
CA LEU A 118 18.84 -9.52 21.27
C LEU A 118 17.63 -10.33 21.73
N PHE A 119 17.82 -11.24 22.68
CA PHE A 119 16.74 -12.08 23.20
C PHE A 119 15.69 -11.24 23.92
N LYS A 120 16.11 -10.30 24.76
CA LYS A 120 15.19 -9.46 25.51
C LYS A 120 14.28 -8.62 24.61
N GLN A 121 14.83 -7.96 23.57
CA GLN A 121 14.10 -6.96 22.78
C GLN A 121 12.96 -7.56 21.94
N PHE A 122 13.03 -8.83 21.55
CA PHE A 122 12.02 -9.45 20.70
C PHE A 122 10.69 -9.59 21.45
N SER A 123 9.61 -9.06 20.89
CA SER A 123 8.27 -9.01 21.52
C SER A 123 8.29 -8.46 22.94
N PHE A 124 9.08 -7.44 23.20
CA PHE A 124 9.24 -6.83 24.51
C PHE A 124 8.99 -5.31 24.43
N PRO A 125 8.41 -4.66 25.47
CA PRO A 125 8.19 -3.23 25.45
C PRO A 125 9.47 -2.41 25.13
N GLY A 126 9.39 -1.57 24.10
CA GLY A 126 10.54 -0.78 23.61
C GLY A 126 11.52 -1.53 22.71
N GLY A 127 11.21 -2.77 22.34
CA GLY A 127 11.99 -3.57 21.41
C GLY A 127 11.29 -3.73 20.06
N VAL A 128 11.60 -4.82 19.35
CA VAL A 128 10.99 -5.15 18.04
C VAL A 128 9.76 -6.02 18.20
N GLY A 129 8.83 -5.92 17.27
CA GLY A 129 7.60 -6.73 17.24
C GLY A 129 7.83 -8.20 16.95
N SER A 130 6.81 -9.03 17.18
CA SER A 130 6.86 -10.48 16.87
C SER A 130 6.74 -10.78 15.37
N HIS A 131 6.28 -9.81 14.59
CA HIS A 131 6.22 -9.87 13.13
C HIS A 131 7.39 -9.13 12.52
N VAL A 132 7.66 -9.41 11.24
CA VAL A 132 8.65 -8.63 10.49
C VAL A 132 8.13 -7.20 10.34
N THR A 133 8.90 -6.23 10.80
CA THR A 133 8.53 -4.81 10.85
C THR A 133 9.60 -3.95 10.19
N PRO A 134 9.37 -2.64 10.01
CA PRO A 134 10.39 -1.73 9.46
C PRO A 134 11.71 -1.68 10.24
N GLU A 135 11.70 -2.03 11.53
CA GLU A 135 12.90 -2.11 12.37
C GLU A 135 13.85 -3.25 11.96
N VAL A 136 13.35 -4.24 11.20
CA VAL A 136 14.17 -5.38 10.75
C VAL A 136 14.85 -5.02 9.43
N PRO A 137 16.20 -5.02 9.37
CA PRO A 137 16.93 -4.71 8.15
C PRO A 137 16.50 -5.60 6.97
N GLY A 138 16.49 -5.04 5.77
CA GLY A 138 16.12 -5.78 4.55
C GLY A 138 14.64 -6.10 4.36
N SER A 139 13.78 -5.81 5.33
CA SER A 139 12.35 -6.09 5.21
C SER A 139 11.62 -5.05 4.37
N ILE A 140 10.68 -5.49 3.53
CA ILE A 140 9.73 -4.66 2.77
C ILE A 140 8.28 -5.17 2.91
N ASN A 141 8.04 -6.21 3.69
CA ASN A 141 6.72 -6.78 3.90
C ASN A 141 6.56 -7.20 5.36
N GLU A 142 5.51 -6.73 6.01
CA GLU A 142 5.25 -7.06 7.41
C GLU A 142 4.67 -8.48 7.56
N GLY A 143 3.71 -8.85 6.72
CA GLY A 143 3.04 -10.14 6.77
C GLY A 143 2.22 -10.37 8.04
N GLY A 144 1.73 -9.31 8.67
CA GLY A 144 0.74 -9.39 9.74
C GLY A 144 -0.63 -9.73 9.16
N GLU A 145 -1.08 -9.01 8.18
CA GLU A 145 -2.13 -9.44 7.27
C GLU A 145 -1.51 -10.20 6.09
N LEU A 146 -2.00 -11.41 5.85
CA LEU A 146 -1.41 -12.31 4.86
C LEU A 146 -1.95 -12.03 3.44
N GLY A 147 -1.10 -12.27 2.43
CA GLY A 147 -1.51 -12.29 1.02
C GLY A 147 -0.82 -11.27 0.10
N TYR A 148 0.05 -10.41 0.61
CA TYR A 148 0.66 -9.33 -0.17
C TYR A 148 2.12 -9.56 -0.53
N SER A 149 2.77 -10.54 0.11
CA SER A 149 4.21 -10.82 -0.06
C SER A 149 4.62 -11.03 -1.53
N LEU A 150 3.84 -11.81 -2.27
CA LEU A 150 4.19 -12.16 -3.64
C LEU A 150 3.99 -10.98 -4.61
N SER A 151 2.97 -10.16 -4.45
CA SER A 151 2.79 -8.94 -5.25
C SER A 151 3.88 -7.91 -4.95
N HIS A 152 4.27 -7.72 -3.67
CA HIS A 152 5.43 -6.91 -3.29
C HIS A 152 6.72 -7.42 -3.96
N ALA A 153 6.95 -8.73 -3.97
CA ALA A 153 8.12 -9.32 -4.62
C ALA A 153 8.15 -9.01 -6.13
N TYR A 154 7.00 -9.12 -6.81
CA TYR A 154 6.91 -8.75 -8.22
C TYR A 154 7.14 -7.27 -8.46
N GLY A 155 6.61 -6.39 -7.62
CA GLY A 155 6.89 -4.96 -7.67
C GLY A 155 8.38 -4.64 -7.48
N ALA A 156 9.02 -5.27 -6.50
CA ALA A 156 10.42 -5.06 -6.17
C ALA A 156 11.39 -5.41 -7.32
N VAL A 157 11.06 -6.41 -8.13
CA VAL A 157 11.92 -6.84 -9.24
C VAL A 157 11.74 -6.06 -10.54
N LEU A 158 10.68 -5.26 -10.68
CA LEU A 158 10.49 -4.42 -11.86
C LEU A 158 11.67 -3.43 -12.01
N ASP A 159 12.15 -3.24 -13.23
CA ASP A 159 13.27 -2.37 -13.57
C ASP A 159 14.57 -2.66 -12.77
N ASN A 160 14.71 -3.88 -12.28
CA ASN A 160 15.88 -4.32 -11.53
C ASN A 160 16.41 -5.67 -12.03
N PRO A 161 16.99 -5.70 -13.24
CA PRO A 161 17.31 -6.94 -13.94
C PRO A 161 18.28 -7.87 -13.21
N ASN A 162 19.04 -7.34 -12.25
CA ASN A 162 20.02 -8.10 -11.47
C ASN A 162 19.49 -8.59 -10.12
N LEU A 163 18.26 -8.21 -9.74
CA LEU A 163 17.67 -8.58 -8.48
C LEU A 163 16.99 -9.95 -8.55
N ILE A 164 17.20 -10.78 -7.54
CA ILE A 164 16.39 -11.96 -7.26
C ILE A 164 15.66 -11.72 -5.94
N ALA A 165 14.35 -11.68 -5.98
CA ALA A 165 13.51 -11.60 -4.78
C ALA A 165 13.09 -13.01 -4.36
N CYS A 166 13.67 -13.53 -3.27
CA CYS A 166 13.21 -14.74 -2.62
C CYS A 166 11.98 -14.39 -1.78
N CYS A 167 10.82 -14.91 -2.19
CA CYS A 167 9.56 -14.69 -1.50
C CYS A 167 9.07 -15.98 -0.86
N VAL A 168 9.10 -16.06 0.47
CA VAL A 168 8.51 -17.16 1.21
C VAL A 168 7.01 -16.94 1.31
N VAL A 169 6.24 -17.90 0.83
CA VAL A 169 4.76 -17.89 0.91
C VAL A 169 4.33 -19.00 1.86
N GLY A 170 3.60 -18.65 2.92
CA GLY A 170 2.97 -19.65 3.79
C GLY A 170 1.86 -20.41 3.06
N ASP A 171 1.71 -21.68 3.37
CA ASP A 171 0.64 -22.50 2.76
C ASP A 171 -0.77 -22.03 3.16
N GLY A 172 -0.93 -21.44 4.34
CA GLY A 172 -2.16 -20.73 4.73
C GLY A 172 -2.33 -19.39 4.02
N GLU A 173 -1.23 -18.64 3.81
CA GLU A 173 -1.23 -17.39 3.04
C GLU A 173 -1.65 -17.65 1.58
N ALA A 174 -1.24 -18.78 1.01
CA ALA A 174 -1.59 -19.16 -0.36
C ALA A 174 -3.11 -19.32 -0.59
N GLU A 175 -3.90 -19.45 0.47
CA GLU A 175 -5.37 -19.52 0.41
C GLU A 175 -6.04 -18.13 0.34
N THR A 176 -5.31 -17.04 0.60
CA THR A 176 -5.89 -15.69 0.56
C THR A 176 -6.16 -15.24 -0.87
N GLY A 177 -7.24 -14.45 -1.07
CA GLY A 177 -7.59 -13.92 -2.39
C GLY A 177 -6.48 -13.12 -3.06
N PRO A 178 -5.84 -12.16 -2.36
CA PRO A 178 -4.73 -11.38 -2.92
C PRO A 178 -3.56 -12.25 -3.39
N LEU A 179 -3.15 -13.25 -2.61
CA LEU A 179 -2.04 -14.12 -3.00
C LEU A 179 -2.41 -15.07 -4.14
N ALA A 180 -3.62 -15.63 -4.10
CA ALA A 180 -4.10 -16.53 -5.17
C ALA A 180 -4.08 -15.84 -6.54
N CYS A 181 -4.42 -14.56 -6.61
CA CYS A 181 -4.29 -13.74 -7.82
C CYS A 181 -2.82 -13.48 -8.19
N SER A 182 -1.97 -13.23 -7.20
CA SER A 182 -0.57 -12.81 -7.38
C SER A 182 0.30 -13.86 -8.09
N TRP A 183 -0.05 -15.15 -8.04
CA TRP A 183 0.64 -16.19 -8.82
C TRP A 183 0.66 -15.93 -10.33
N GLN A 184 -0.25 -15.11 -10.84
CA GLN A 184 -0.34 -14.77 -12.25
C GLN A 184 0.60 -13.65 -12.68
N LEU A 185 1.14 -12.86 -11.75
CA LEU A 185 1.97 -11.68 -12.03
C LEU A 185 3.27 -11.99 -12.77
N ASN A 186 3.72 -13.25 -12.73
CA ASN A 186 4.86 -13.70 -13.54
C ASN A 186 4.68 -13.50 -15.05
N LYS A 187 3.42 -13.33 -15.55
CA LYS A 187 3.11 -13.06 -16.95
C LYS A 187 3.39 -11.61 -17.35
N LEU A 188 3.63 -10.73 -16.38
CA LEU A 188 3.96 -9.32 -16.61
C LEU A 188 5.48 -9.06 -16.58
N ILE A 189 6.28 -10.01 -16.10
CA ILE A 189 7.72 -9.86 -15.93
C ILE A 189 8.46 -10.09 -17.24
N ASN A 190 9.26 -9.11 -17.64
CA ASN A 190 10.21 -9.23 -18.75
C ASN A 190 11.60 -9.57 -18.19
N PRO A 191 12.13 -10.80 -18.36
CA PRO A 191 13.41 -11.18 -17.78
C PRO A 191 14.62 -10.41 -18.29
N GLU A 192 14.48 -9.66 -19.38
CA GLU A 192 15.54 -8.80 -19.92
C GLU A 192 15.74 -7.53 -19.08
N THR A 193 14.64 -6.88 -18.68
CA THR A 193 14.63 -5.59 -18.00
C THR A 193 14.28 -5.68 -16.52
N ASP A 194 13.61 -6.77 -16.12
CA ASP A 194 13.16 -6.99 -14.74
C ASP A 194 14.00 -8.09 -14.07
N GLY A 195 13.99 -8.11 -12.74
CA GLY A 195 14.55 -9.17 -11.93
C GLY A 195 13.72 -10.47 -11.99
N ILE A 196 14.04 -11.38 -11.08
CA ILE A 196 13.34 -12.66 -10.96
C ILE A 196 12.76 -12.80 -9.55
N VAL A 197 11.52 -13.20 -9.45
CA VAL A 197 10.94 -13.67 -8.18
C VAL A 197 11.17 -15.17 -8.09
N LEU A 198 11.71 -15.63 -6.96
CA LEU A 198 11.83 -17.03 -6.58
C LEU A 198 10.85 -17.31 -5.43
N PRO A 199 9.62 -17.72 -5.72
CA PRO A 199 8.69 -18.12 -4.67
C PRO A 199 9.12 -19.43 -4.01
N ILE A 200 9.02 -19.49 -2.68
CA ILE A 200 9.18 -20.71 -1.90
C ILE A 200 7.91 -20.93 -1.08
N LEU A 201 7.09 -21.90 -1.50
CA LEU A 201 5.93 -22.31 -0.73
C LEU A 201 6.38 -23.08 0.50
N ASN A 202 6.19 -22.51 1.68
CA ASN A 202 6.43 -23.17 2.96
C ASN A 202 5.21 -24.04 3.31
N LEU A 203 5.23 -25.28 2.82
CA LEU A 203 4.14 -26.24 2.97
C LEU A 203 4.33 -27.04 4.27
N ASN A 204 3.92 -26.46 5.39
CA ASN A 204 4.06 -27.07 6.71
C ASN A 204 2.79 -27.77 7.22
N GLY A 205 1.67 -27.62 6.52
CA GLY A 205 0.46 -28.41 6.71
C GLY A 205 -0.62 -27.79 7.58
N TYR A 206 -0.35 -26.70 8.33
CA TYR A 206 -1.31 -26.13 9.26
C TYR A 206 -1.31 -24.59 9.26
N LYS A 207 -2.49 -24.00 9.43
CA LYS A 207 -2.73 -22.62 9.83
C LYS A 207 -2.62 -22.47 11.36
N ILE A 208 -3.38 -21.58 11.97
CA ILE A 208 -3.41 -21.42 13.43
C ILE A 208 -3.92 -22.68 14.12
N ALA A 209 -5.01 -23.25 13.63
CA ALA A 209 -5.66 -24.43 14.19
C ALA A 209 -6.03 -25.49 13.14
N ASN A 210 -6.31 -25.06 11.91
CA ASN A 210 -6.78 -25.94 10.86
C ASN A 210 -5.67 -26.36 9.89
N PRO A 211 -5.80 -27.51 9.22
CA PRO A 211 -4.93 -27.87 8.12
C PRO A 211 -5.09 -26.91 6.95
N THR A 212 -4.06 -26.80 6.11
CA THR A 212 -4.13 -26.08 4.85
C THR A 212 -4.65 -26.97 3.72
N ILE A 213 -5.33 -26.38 2.73
CA ILE A 213 -5.89 -27.13 1.59
C ILE A 213 -4.77 -27.80 0.80
N LEU A 214 -3.71 -27.04 0.44
CA LEU A 214 -2.59 -27.54 -0.35
C LEU A 214 -1.84 -28.72 0.32
N SER A 215 -1.92 -28.84 1.64
CA SER A 215 -1.29 -29.95 2.37
C SER A 215 -2.15 -31.23 2.40
N ARG A 216 -3.41 -31.16 1.99
CA ARG A 216 -4.37 -32.29 2.06
C ARG A 216 -4.80 -32.79 0.69
N ILE A 217 -4.36 -32.15 -0.40
CA ILE A 217 -4.56 -32.66 -1.76
C ILE A 217 -3.32 -33.46 -2.21
N PRO A 218 -3.46 -34.37 -3.21
CA PRO A 218 -2.32 -35.12 -3.78
C PRO A 218 -1.20 -34.21 -4.26
N LYS A 219 0.02 -34.66 -4.14
CA LYS A 219 1.20 -33.85 -4.45
C LYS A 219 1.33 -33.51 -5.94
N ASP A 220 0.89 -34.42 -6.80
CA ASP A 220 0.80 -34.21 -8.25
C ASP A 220 -0.19 -33.11 -8.61
N GLU A 221 -1.32 -32.97 -7.90
CA GLU A 221 -2.25 -31.87 -8.07
C GLU A 221 -1.61 -30.53 -7.67
N VAL A 222 -0.90 -30.48 -6.53
CA VAL A 222 -0.16 -29.26 -6.13
C VAL A 222 0.85 -28.85 -7.19
N ILE A 223 1.63 -29.82 -7.73
CA ILE A 223 2.59 -29.54 -8.79
C ILE A 223 1.89 -29.06 -10.06
N ALA A 224 0.82 -29.73 -10.48
CA ALA A 224 0.04 -29.34 -11.66
C ALA A 224 -0.58 -27.94 -11.52
N TYR A 225 -1.06 -27.59 -10.33
CA TYR A 225 -1.58 -26.24 -10.04
C TYR A 225 -0.54 -25.14 -10.33
N PHE A 226 0.66 -25.28 -9.79
CA PHE A 226 1.70 -24.28 -10.03
C PHE A 226 2.27 -24.31 -11.45
N GLN A 227 2.31 -25.46 -12.10
CA GLN A 227 2.65 -25.56 -13.51
C GLN A 227 1.64 -24.80 -14.37
N GLY A 228 0.35 -24.94 -14.10
CA GLY A 228 -0.72 -24.18 -14.75
C GLY A 228 -0.58 -22.67 -14.56
N MET A 229 -0.08 -22.24 -13.40
CA MET A 229 0.22 -20.83 -13.10
C MET A 229 1.51 -20.33 -13.77
N GLY A 230 2.24 -21.16 -14.51
CA GLY A 230 3.46 -20.77 -15.25
C GLY A 230 4.75 -20.86 -14.46
N TYR A 231 4.78 -21.74 -13.47
CA TYR A 231 5.99 -22.06 -12.69
C TYR A 231 6.56 -23.42 -13.06
N LYS A 232 7.86 -23.60 -12.77
CA LYS A 232 8.55 -24.89 -12.73
C LYS A 232 8.78 -25.24 -11.26
N PRO A 233 7.89 -26.05 -10.63
CA PRO A 233 8.02 -26.41 -9.23
C PRO A 233 9.16 -27.41 -9.00
N TYR A 234 9.92 -27.18 -7.93
CA TYR A 234 10.93 -28.08 -7.40
C TYR A 234 10.48 -28.52 -6.00
N LEU A 235 10.31 -29.82 -5.79
CA LEU A 235 9.89 -30.36 -4.51
C LEU A 235 11.12 -30.65 -3.62
N VAL A 236 11.17 -30.00 -2.46
CA VAL A 236 12.14 -30.25 -1.37
C VAL A 236 11.35 -30.71 -0.16
N LYS A 237 11.41 -32.03 0.16
CA LYS A 237 10.55 -32.65 1.17
C LYS A 237 11.37 -33.49 2.13
N GLY A 238 11.10 -33.39 3.42
CA GLY A 238 11.68 -34.23 4.47
C GLY A 238 11.71 -33.53 5.84
N ASP A 239 12.37 -34.20 6.79
CA ASP A 239 12.52 -33.82 8.19
C ASP A 239 13.92 -34.00 8.75
N ASP A 240 14.79 -34.76 8.06
CA ASP A 240 16.21 -34.93 8.43
C ASP A 240 17.03 -33.74 7.93
N PRO A 241 17.59 -32.89 8.83
CA PRO A 241 18.26 -31.65 8.43
C PRO A 241 19.38 -31.88 7.41
N LYS A 242 20.26 -32.89 7.60
CA LYS A 242 21.39 -33.09 6.71
C LYS A 242 21.00 -33.57 5.32
N LYS A 243 19.97 -34.40 5.22
CA LYS A 243 19.40 -34.81 3.92
C LYS A 243 18.73 -33.63 3.24
N MET A 244 18.00 -32.79 4.01
CA MET A 244 17.35 -31.62 3.51
C MET A 244 18.34 -30.58 3.03
N HIS A 245 19.43 -30.32 3.75
CA HIS A 245 20.52 -29.45 3.30
C HIS A 245 21.10 -29.89 1.96
N LYS A 246 21.35 -31.18 1.80
CA LYS A 246 21.83 -31.70 0.52
C LYS A 246 20.84 -31.44 -0.60
N LEU A 247 19.58 -31.81 -0.40
CA LEU A 247 18.52 -31.69 -1.41
C LEU A 247 18.30 -30.23 -1.80
N MET A 248 18.19 -29.34 -0.81
CA MET A 248 17.94 -27.89 -1.06
C MET A 248 19.13 -27.25 -1.77
N ALA A 249 20.37 -27.58 -1.38
CA ALA A 249 21.56 -27.03 -2.03
C ALA A 249 21.67 -27.43 -3.50
N GLU A 250 21.44 -28.72 -3.81
CA GLU A 250 21.43 -29.23 -5.18
C GLU A 250 20.29 -28.59 -6.01
N THR A 251 19.12 -28.41 -5.41
CA THR A 251 17.97 -27.76 -6.03
C THR A 251 18.25 -26.29 -6.36
N LEU A 252 18.80 -25.53 -5.42
CA LEU A 252 19.13 -24.13 -5.63
C LEU A 252 20.23 -23.93 -6.67
N ASP A 253 21.26 -24.79 -6.68
CA ASP A 253 22.30 -24.76 -7.73
C ASP A 253 21.70 -24.98 -9.14
N GLU A 254 20.70 -25.87 -9.26
CA GLU A 254 19.95 -26.04 -10.50
C GLU A 254 19.11 -24.83 -10.85
N ILE A 255 18.40 -24.26 -9.88
CA ILE A 255 17.55 -23.06 -10.06
C ILE A 255 18.38 -21.88 -10.52
N ILE A 256 19.54 -21.60 -9.92
CA ILE A 256 20.42 -20.50 -10.36
C ILE A 256 20.90 -20.70 -11.78
N SER A 257 21.29 -21.93 -12.14
CA SER A 257 21.64 -22.27 -13.52
C SER A 257 20.47 -22.02 -14.50
N TYR A 258 19.25 -22.36 -14.07
CA TYR A 258 18.04 -22.17 -14.87
C TYR A 258 17.66 -20.69 -14.98
N ILE A 259 17.78 -19.89 -13.91
CA ILE A 259 17.59 -18.43 -13.95
C ILE A 259 18.57 -17.79 -14.94
N ASN A 260 19.84 -18.17 -14.91
CA ASN A 260 20.86 -17.67 -15.84
C ASN A 260 20.52 -18.03 -17.32
N LYS A 261 19.95 -19.22 -17.54
CA LYS A 261 19.45 -19.61 -18.86
C LYS A 261 18.29 -18.72 -19.30
N ILE A 262 17.29 -18.48 -18.45
CA ILE A 262 16.16 -17.56 -18.73
C ILE A 262 16.69 -16.17 -19.12
N LYS A 263 17.59 -15.61 -18.31
CA LYS A 263 18.21 -14.29 -18.56
C LYS A 263 18.96 -14.22 -19.88
N LYS A 264 19.69 -15.28 -20.23
CA LYS A 264 20.41 -15.36 -21.50
C LYS A 264 19.46 -15.42 -22.70
N GLU A 265 18.45 -16.29 -22.63
CA GLU A 265 17.49 -16.51 -23.72
C GLU A 265 16.62 -15.28 -23.98
N SER A 266 16.23 -14.54 -22.92
CA SER A 266 15.41 -13.33 -23.03
C SER A 266 16.07 -12.21 -23.85
N LYS A 267 17.41 -12.20 -23.92
CA LYS A 267 18.17 -11.22 -24.74
C LYS A 267 18.15 -11.53 -26.24
N THR A 268 17.85 -12.77 -26.61
CA THR A 268 17.95 -13.22 -28.03
C THR A 268 16.59 -13.37 -28.69
N HIS A 269 15.55 -13.64 -27.92
CA HIS A 269 14.19 -13.79 -28.45
C HIS A 269 13.12 -13.55 -27.38
N THR A 270 11.95 -13.15 -27.81
CA THR A 270 10.79 -12.98 -26.95
C THR A 270 10.22 -14.34 -26.59
N PHE A 271 10.17 -14.66 -25.30
CA PHE A 271 9.51 -15.87 -24.80
C PHE A 271 8.94 -15.66 -23.39
N ARG A 272 7.97 -16.44 -23.02
CA ARG A 272 7.47 -16.54 -21.68
C ARG A 272 8.08 -17.75 -20.99
N PRO A 273 9.00 -17.57 -20.03
CA PRO A 273 9.56 -18.69 -19.31
C PRO A 273 8.56 -19.27 -18.30
N PHE A 274 8.78 -20.53 -17.93
CA PHE A 274 8.25 -21.06 -16.66
C PHE A 274 9.25 -20.67 -15.59
N TYR A 275 8.82 -19.82 -14.66
CA TYR A 275 9.71 -19.34 -13.59
C TYR A 275 9.93 -20.43 -12.53
N PRO A 276 11.15 -20.58 -11.98
CA PRO A 276 11.39 -21.58 -10.94
C PRO A 276 10.63 -21.19 -9.65
N MET A 277 10.14 -22.20 -8.93
CA MET A 277 9.66 -22.07 -7.56
C MET A 277 9.98 -23.32 -6.77
N ILE A 278 10.05 -23.22 -5.44
CA ILE A 278 10.27 -24.36 -4.56
C ILE A 278 8.99 -24.64 -3.77
N ILE A 279 8.63 -25.92 -3.67
CA ILE A 279 7.67 -26.42 -2.70
C ILE A 279 8.50 -27.06 -1.58
N LEU A 280 8.63 -26.33 -0.47
CA LEU A 280 9.35 -26.79 0.72
C LEU A 280 8.37 -27.44 1.68
N GLU A 281 8.39 -28.77 1.77
CA GLU A 281 7.51 -29.54 2.63
C GLU A 281 8.27 -30.08 3.83
N THR A 282 8.06 -29.44 4.99
CA THR A 282 8.62 -29.80 6.29
C THR A 282 7.54 -29.84 7.36
N PRO A 283 7.72 -30.59 8.46
CA PRO A 283 6.76 -30.55 9.56
C PRO A 283 6.68 -29.14 10.17
N LYS A 284 5.47 -28.67 10.50
CA LYS A 284 5.29 -27.41 11.22
C LYS A 284 6.03 -27.42 12.54
N GLY A 285 6.80 -26.36 12.83
CA GLY A 285 7.62 -26.29 14.02
C GLY A 285 8.82 -27.26 14.03
N TRP A 286 9.30 -27.64 12.84
CA TRP A 286 10.46 -28.49 12.61
C TRP A 286 11.62 -28.16 13.55
N THR A 287 12.34 -29.16 14.03
CA THR A 287 13.40 -29.07 15.07
C THR A 287 12.92 -28.61 16.46
N GLY A 288 11.64 -28.40 16.67
CA GLY A 288 11.05 -28.08 17.97
C GLY A 288 10.80 -29.31 18.86
N PRO A 289 10.07 -29.14 19.97
CA PRO A 289 9.69 -30.23 20.86
C PRO A 289 8.85 -31.28 20.12
N LYS A 290 9.23 -32.55 20.28
CA LYS A 290 8.66 -33.70 19.54
C LYS A 290 7.13 -33.80 19.67
N GLU A 291 6.60 -33.43 20.82
CA GLU A 291 5.17 -33.52 21.17
C GLU A 291 4.28 -32.61 20.34
N VAL A 292 4.85 -31.55 19.75
CA VAL A 292 4.11 -30.52 19.00
C VAL A 292 4.53 -30.39 17.54
N VAL A 293 5.71 -30.89 17.19
CA VAL A 293 6.20 -30.87 15.79
C VAL A 293 5.21 -31.58 14.86
N GLY A 294 4.94 -30.98 13.71
CA GLY A 294 4.01 -31.50 12.71
C GLY A 294 2.53 -31.34 13.09
N THR A 295 2.23 -30.56 14.12
CA THR A 295 0.86 -30.25 14.54
C THR A 295 0.62 -28.73 14.59
N PHE A 296 -0.67 -28.34 14.63
CA PHE A 296 -1.03 -26.93 14.80
C PHE A 296 -0.56 -26.33 16.15
N LYS A 297 -0.31 -27.16 17.17
CA LYS A 297 0.14 -26.72 18.50
C LYS A 297 1.50 -26.01 18.49
N SER A 298 2.32 -26.24 17.44
CA SER A 298 3.57 -25.52 17.26
C SER A 298 3.41 -24.13 16.63
N HIS A 299 2.19 -23.69 16.29
CA HIS A 299 1.97 -22.45 15.57
C HIS A 299 2.53 -21.21 16.30
N GLN A 300 2.20 -21.05 17.57
CA GLN A 300 2.69 -19.96 18.42
C GLN A 300 3.85 -20.42 19.29
N VAL A 301 3.68 -20.33 20.60
CA VAL A 301 4.64 -20.72 21.62
C VAL A 301 4.47 -22.23 21.92
N PRO A 302 5.44 -23.08 21.54
CA PRO A 302 5.27 -24.55 21.66
C PRO A 302 5.19 -25.04 23.09
N ILE A 303 5.87 -24.38 24.03
CA ILE A 303 5.96 -24.76 25.44
C ILE A 303 5.56 -23.58 26.32
N ILE A 304 4.56 -23.77 27.15
CA ILE A 304 4.18 -22.75 28.14
C ILE A 304 5.10 -22.90 29.36
N VAL A 305 5.94 -21.91 29.60
CA VAL A 305 6.88 -21.86 30.72
C VAL A 305 6.51 -20.70 31.63
N ASN A 306 6.00 -21.00 32.82
CA ASN A 306 5.65 -20.04 33.84
C ASN A 306 5.77 -20.68 35.24
N LYS A 307 5.41 -19.95 36.30
CA LYS A 307 5.48 -20.44 37.68
C LYS A 307 4.61 -21.68 37.94
N GLU A 308 3.55 -21.85 37.17
CA GLU A 308 2.62 -22.98 37.29
C GLU A 308 3.13 -24.23 36.54
N ASN A 309 3.95 -24.02 35.52
CA ASN A 309 4.49 -25.07 34.64
C ASN A 309 6.02 -25.14 34.70
N ILE A 310 6.61 -25.06 35.89
CA ILE A 310 8.08 -25.07 36.10
C ILE A 310 8.75 -26.32 35.53
N SER A 311 8.08 -27.44 35.50
CA SER A 311 8.60 -28.70 34.89
C SER A 311 8.98 -28.52 33.40
N ASN A 312 8.31 -27.60 32.71
CA ASN A 312 8.54 -27.30 31.29
C ASN A 312 9.89 -26.59 31.05
N LEU A 313 10.52 -26.00 32.10
CA LEU A 313 11.91 -25.49 31.98
C LEU A 313 12.88 -26.58 31.51
N LYS A 314 12.75 -27.81 31.98
CA LYS A 314 13.60 -28.92 31.54
C LYS A 314 13.39 -29.28 30.07
N ILE A 315 12.15 -29.17 29.58
CA ILE A 315 11.84 -29.42 28.17
C ILE A 315 12.46 -28.31 27.32
N LEU A 316 12.32 -27.05 27.71
CA LEU A 316 12.92 -25.92 27.02
C LEU A 316 14.44 -25.99 27.03
N GLU A 317 15.04 -26.29 28.17
CA GLU A 317 16.51 -26.45 28.27
C GLU A 317 17.01 -27.58 27.37
N SER A 318 16.33 -28.74 27.39
CA SER A 318 16.66 -29.86 26.50
C SER A 318 16.52 -29.52 25.05
N TRP A 319 15.50 -28.74 24.67
CA TRP A 319 15.32 -28.26 23.32
C TRP A 319 16.45 -27.32 22.89
N LEU A 320 16.78 -26.29 23.68
CA LEU A 320 17.89 -25.40 23.42
C LEU A 320 19.23 -26.16 23.31
N LYS A 321 19.50 -27.09 24.22
CA LYS A 321 20.71 -27.94 24.20
C LYS A 321 20.77 -28.86 22.98
N SER A 322 19.65 -29.21 22.37
CA SER A 322 19.64 -30.03 21.15
C SER A 322 20.35 -29.37 19.97
N TYR A 323 20.42 -28.03 19.97
CA TYR A 323 21.17 -27.24 18.98
C TYR A 323 22.69 -27.19 19.25
N LYS A 324 23.15 -27.68 20.41
CA LYS A 324 24.57 -27.75 20.81
C LYS A 324 25.25 -26.36 20.83
N PRO A 325 24.81 -25.45 21.70
CA PRO A 325 25.34 -24.08 21.74
C PRO A 325 26.86 -24.02 21.94
N GLU A 326 27.47 -25.00 22.59
CA GLU A 326 28.92 -25.12 22.76
C GLU A 326 29.68 -25.32 21.43
N GLU A 327 29.03 -25.81 20.38
CA GLU A 327 29.59 -25.87 19.03
C GLU A 327 29.41 -24.54 18.25
N LEU A 328 28.54 -23.61 18.72
CA LEU A 328 28.10 -22.42 18.00
C LEU A 328 28.75 -21.15 18.51
N PHE A 329 28.98 -21.07 19.83
CA PHE A 329 29.51 -19.87 20.48
C PHE A 329 30.88 -20.11 21.09
N ASN A 330 31.65 -19.02 21.23
CA ASN A 330 32.83 -18.92 22.08
C ASN A 330 32.39 -18.71 23.54
N THR A 331 33.31 -18.81 24.50
CA THR A 331 33.03 -18.69 25.93
C THR A 331 32.54 -17.27 26.33
N ASP A 332 32.86 -16.26 25.54
CA ASP A 332 32.42 -14.87 25.71
C ASP A 332 31.06 -14.57 25.07
N GLY A 333 30.44 -15.56 24.40
CA GLY A 333 29.17 -15.43 23.71
C GLY A 333 29.25 -15.00 22.26
N THR A 334 30.46 -14.70 21.74
CA THR A 334 30.61 -14.41 20.32
C THR A 334 30.37 -15.63 19.46
N ILE A 335 29.76 -15.44 18.30
CA ILE A 335 29.56 -16.52 17.30
C ILE A 335 30.93 -16.97 16.78
N LYS A 336 31.14 -18.28 16.64
CA LYS A 336 32.40 -18.83 16.12
C LYS A 336 32.67 -18.33 14.70
N GLU A 337 33.94 -18.00 14.43
CA GLU A 337 34.37 -17.32 13.20
C GLU A 337 34.12 -18.16 11.94
N ASP A 338 34.22 -19.46 12.03
CA ASP A 338 33.92 -20.35 10.90
C ASP A 338 32.42 -20.37 10.49
N ILE A 339 31.50 -20.04 11.42
CA ILE A 339 30.09 -19.84 11.10
C ILE A 339 29.89 -18.45 10.47
N LYS A 340 30.53 -17.39 11.01
CA LYS A 340 30.47 -16.05 10.40
C LYS A 340 31.05 -16.05 8.99
N SER A 341 32.16 -16.76 8.79
CA SER A 341 32.80 -16.85 7.47
C SER A 341 31.95 -17.60 6.43
N PHE A 342 30.92 -18.31 6.84
CA PHE A 342 29.94 -18.92 5.92
C PHE A 342 29.07 -17.85 5.22
N CYS A 343 28.78 -16.72 5.87
CA CYS A 343 27.99 -15.63 5.32
C CYS A 343 28.66 -14.99 4.07
N PRO A 344 27.90 -14.37 3.18
CA PRO A 344 28.43 -13.52 2.12
C PRO A 344 29.10 -12.28 2.72
N PRO A 345 29.85 -11.50 1.94
CA PRO A 345 30.28 -10.16 2.33
C PRO A 345 29.12 -9.31 2.82
N LEU A 346 29.35 -8.48 3.83
CA LEU A 346 28.30 -7.74 4.54
C LEU A 346 27.39 -6.94 3.59
N GLU A 347 27.97 -6.29 2.60
CA GLU A 347 27.24 -5.50 1.58
C GLU A 347 26.39 -6.34 0.62
N LYS A 348 26.53 -7.66 0.66
CA LYS A 348 25.76 -8.62 -0.15
C LYS A 348 24.66 -9.32 0.64
N THR A 349 24.59 -9.11 1.96
CA THR A 349 23.52 -9.70 2.78
C THR A 349 22.15 -9.19 2.36
N CYS A 350 21.10 -9.97 2.60
CA CYS A 350 19.73 -9.54 2.33
C CYS A 350 19.37 -8.33 3.21
N GLY A 351 19.84 -8.31 4.47
CA GLY A 351 19.57 -7.23 5.43
C GLY A 351 20.12 -5.88 5.01
N LEU A 352 21.24 -5.82 4.28
CA LEU A 352 21.84 -4.58 3.80
C LEU A 352 21.60 -4.29 2.33
N ASN A 353 20.73 -5.04 1.65
CA ASN A 353 20.43 -4.75 0.26
C ASN A 353 19.89 -3.33 0.10
N PRO A 354 20.51 -2.47 -0.74
CA PRO A 354 20.10 -1.08 -0.89
C PRO A 354 18.64 -0.90 -1.31
N SER A 355 18.08 -1.88 -2.03
CA SER A 355 16.69 -1.83 -2.50
C SER A 355 15.67 -1.93 -1.36
N THR A 356 16.03 -2.47 -0.20
CA THR A 356 15.06 -2.78 0.88
C THR A 356 15.13 -1.85 2.08
N ASN A 357 16.23 -1.13 2.26
CA ASN A 357 16.43 -0.31 3.47
C ASN A 357 15.87 1.12 3.35
N GLY A 358 15.06 1.36 2.33
CA GLY A 358 14.47 2.66 2.04
C GLY A 358 15.38 3.53 1.17
N GLY A 359 14.85 4.67 0.77
CA GLY A 359 15.51 5.63 -0.12
C GLY A 359 15.08 5.47 -1.58
N ILE A 360 15.17 6.58 -2.28
CA ILE A 360 14.84 6.68 -3.70
C ILE A 360 16.05 6.23 -4.52
N LYS A 361 15.87 5.20 -5.34
CA LYS A 361 16.94 4.67 -6.20
C LYS A 361 17.30 5.63 -7.33
N LYS A 362 16.30 6.29 -7.89
CA LYS A 362 16.42 7.26 -8.97
C LYS A 362 15.37 8.35 -8.79
N GLU A 363 15.81 9.61 -8.74
CA GLU A 363 14.89 10.73 -8.57
C GLU A 363 13.88 10.81 -9.71
N LEU A 364 12.67 11.23 -9.37
CA LEU A 364 11.60 11.46 -10.34
C LEU A 364 11.85 12.77 -11.08
N ILE A 365 11.87 12.72 -12.39
CA ILE A 365 11.96 13.89 -13.27
C ILE A 365 10.54 14.30 -13.64
N LEU A 366 10.12 15.49 -13.26
CA LEU A 366 8.82 16.05 -13.60
C LEU A 366 8.97 17.16 -14.65
N PRO A 367 7.95 17.42 -15.47
CA PRO A 367 7.93 18.57 -16.36
C PRO A 367 8.17 19.89 -15.60
N GLU A 368 9.04 20.74 -16.13
CA GLU A 368 9.46 21.98 -15.45
C GLU A 368 8.36 23.04 -15.44
N ASN A 369 7.51 23.05 -16.47
CA ASN A 369 6.50 24.09 -16.64
C ASN A 369 5.10 23.50 -16.83
N LEU A 370 4.20 23.80 -15.89
CA LEU A 370 2.80 23.40 -15.93
C LEU A 370 1.98 24.16 -16.97
N ASP A 371 2.44 25.33 -17.43
CA ASP A 371 1.72 26.12 -18.46
C ASP A 371 1.55 25.36 -19.78
N LYS A 372 2.46 24.41 -20.06
CA LYS A 372 2.35 23.50 -21.21
C LYS A 372 1.03 22.69 -21.21
N TYR A 373 0.52 22.38 -20.03
CA TYR A 373 -0.68 21.57 -19.83
C TYR A 373 -1.88 22.41 -19.42
N ALA A 374 -1.69 23.73 -19.28
CA ALA A 374 -2.71 24.65 -18.84
C ALA A 374 -3.90 24.71 -19.80
N LEU A 375 -5.07 24.45 -19.28
CA LEU A 375 -6.30 24.71 -20.02
C LEU A 375 -6.59 26.22 -19.97
N LYS A 376 -6.84 26.82 -21.16
CA LYS A 376 -7.31 28.21 -21.26
C LYS A 376 -8.76 28.25 -20.82
N VAL A 377 -9.03 28.92 -19.70
CA VAL A 377 -10.35 28.92 -19.06
C VAL A 377 -11.09 30.24 -19.28
N LYS A 378 -12.28 30.14 -19.87
CA LYS A 378 -13.35 31.13 -19.70
C LYS A 378 -14.28 30.58 -18.61
N ARG A 379 -14.23 31.19 -17.43
CA ARG A 379 -14.78 30.70 -16.16
C ARG A 379 -16.23 30.21 -16.30
N GLY A 380 -16.49 28.93 -15.98
CA GLY A 380 -17.79 28.28 -16.08
C GLY A 380 -18.35 28.08 -17.48
N GLN A 381 -17.62 28.51 -18.54
CA GLN A 381 -18.04 28.35 -19.93
C GLN A 381 -17.18 27.36 -20.71
N THR A 382 -15.88 27.26 -20.39
CA THR A 382 -15.00 26.22 -20.91
C THR A 382 -15.41 24.86 -20.33
N GLN A 383 -15.43 23.85 -21.17
CA GLN A 383 -15.74 22.45 -20.78
C GLN A 383 -14.52 21.58 -21.05
N SER A 384 -14.22 20.65 -20.12
CA SER A 384 -13.10 19.73 -20.29
C SER A 384 -13.33 18.41 -19.54
N GLU A 385 -12.65 17.35 -19.98
CA GLU A 385 -12.45 16.10 -19.26
C GLU A 385 -11.13 16.20 -18.49
N ASP A 386 -11.18 16.38 -17.17
CA ASP A 386 -10.00 16.66 -16.35
C ASP A 386 -8.95 15.58 -16.45
N MET A 387 -9.36 14.29 -16.36
CA MET A 387 -8.49 13.14 -16.47
C MET A 387 -7.80 13.01 -17.83
N ARG A 388 -8.43 13.42 -18.92
CA ARG A 388 -7.80 13.39 -20.26
C ARG A 388 -6.61 14.35 -20.32
N ASN A 389 -6.77 15.56 -19.78
CA ASN A 389 -5.69 16.55 -19.73
C ASN A 389 -4.56 16.11 -18.78
N LEU A 390 -4.92 15.53 -17.62
CA LEU A 390 -3.93 14.93 -16.73
C LEU A 390 -3.14 13.83 -17.43
N GLY A 391 -3.78 13.03 -18.29
CA GLY A 391 -3.13 11.99 -19.09
C GLY A 391 -2.00 12.54 -19.99
N ALA A 392 -2.13 13.76 -20.52
CA ALA A 392 -1.09 14.43 -21.29
C ALA A 392 0.14 14.80 -20.42
N TYR A 393 -0.09 15.25 -19.20
CA TYR A 393 0.96 15.50 -18.22
C TYR A 393 1.69 14.19 -17.86
N ILE A 394 0.93 13.17 -17.50
CA ILE A 394 1.49 11.84 -17.11
C ILE A 394 2.28 11.21 -18.26
N LYS A 395 1.85 11.37 -19.49
CA LYS A 395 2.60 10.94 -20.68
C LYS A 395 4.04 11.48 -20.70
N ASP A 396 4.20 12.76 -20.40
CA ASP A 396 5.52 13.39 -20.35
C ASP A 396 6.32 12.92 -19.11
N VAL A 397 5.67 12.71 -17.98
CA VAL A 397 6.31 12.10 -16.80
C VAL A 397 6.88 10.72 -17.15
N ILE A 398 6.13 9.87 -17.82
CA ILE A 398 6.61 8.54 -18.26
C ILE A 398 7.76 8.68 -19.24
N SER A 399 7.68 9.60 -20.20
CA SER A 399 8.71 9.81 -21.19
C SER A 399 10.06 10.23 -20.59
N LEU A 400 10.02 10.98 -19.48
CA LEU A 400 11.18 11.41 -18.70
C LEU A 400 11.72 10.29 -17.77
N ASN A 401 10.87 9.29 -17.39
CA ASN A 401 11.15 8.29 -16.38
C ASN A 401 10.91 6.85 -16.89
N LYS A 402 11.54 6.49 -17.99
CA LYS A 402 11.28 5.24 -18.71
C LYS A 402 11.49 3.94 -17.93
N ASP A 403 12.32 3.97 -16.88
CA ASP A 403 12.75 2.83 -16.06
C ASP A 403 12.56 3.09 -14.54
N ASN A 404 11.70 4.06 -14.19
CA ASN A 404 11.58 4.54 -12.82
C ASN A 404 10.14 4.93 -12.44
N TYR A 405 9.17 4.75 -13.30
CA TYR A 405 7.78 5.17 -13.09
C TYR A 405 6.80 4.16 -13.68
N ILE A 406 5.80 3.76 -12.90
CA ILE A 406 4.72 2.87 -13.34
C ILE A 406 3.34 3.44 -13.00
N ILE A 407 2.35 3.02 -13.76
CA ILE A 407 0.93 3.28 -13.52
C ILE A 407 0.27 1.93 -13.27
N CYS A 408 -0.45 1.82 -12.16
CA CYS A 408 -1.21 0.62 -11.82
C CYS A 408 -2.72 0.89 -11.84
N GLY A 409 -3.51 -0.12 -12.17
CA GLY A 409 -4.98 -0.06 -12.14
C GLY A 409 -5.60 -1.34 -12.69
N PRO A 410 -6.87 -1.67 -12.34
CA PRO A 410 -7.50 -2.93 -12.72
C PRO A 410 -8.27 -2.82 -14.05
N ASP A 411 -7.57 -2.75 -15.19
CA ASP A 411 -8.16 -2.62 -16.56
C ASP A 411 -9.00 -1.35 -16.78
N GLU A 412 -8.65 -0.28 -16.10
CA GLU A 412 -9.46 0.95 -16.09
C GLU A 412 -8.79 2.15 -16.76
N ALA A 413 -7.55 2.04 -17.26
CA ALA A 413 -6.79 3.18 -17.77
C ALA A 413 -7.51 3.95 -18.89
N LEU A 414 -8.10 3.25 -19.86
CA LEU A 414 -8.87 3.88 -20.93
C LEU A 414 -10.21 4.43 -20.45
N SER A 415 -10.91 3.68 -19.60
CA SER A 415 -12.17 4.11 -19.00
C SER A 415 -11.98 5.37 -18.13
N ASN A 416 -10.83 5.49 -17.46
CA ASN A 416 -10.44 6.64 -16.65
C ASN A 416 -9.84 7.79 -17.47
N ARG A 417 -9.94 7.73 -18.81
CA ARG A 417 -9.50 8.78 -19.74
C ARG A 417 -7.99 9.04 -19.78
N LEU A 418 -7.17 8.06 -19.40
CA LEU A 418 -5.71 8.16 -19.47
C LEU A 418 -5.15 7.82 -20.89
N ASN A 419 -5.93 8.03 -21.95
CA ASN A 419 -5.58 7.65 -23.33
C ASN A 419 -4.22 8.19 -23.77
N HIS A 420 -3.87 9.43 -23.43
CA HIS A 420 -2.60 10.05 -23.82
C HIS A 420 -1.36 9.34 -23.28
N VAL A 421 -1.49 8.59 -22.19
CA VAL A 421 -0.40 7.77 -21.64
C VAL A 421 0.10 6.77 -22.66
N PHE A 422 -0.80 6.18 -23.44
CA PHE A 422 -0.46 5.18 -24.47
C PHE A 422 0.23 5.73 -25.71
N GLU A 423 0.38 7.05 -25.82
CA GLU A 423 1.25 7.67 -26.82
C GLU A 423 2.74 7.52 -26.46
N ALA A 424 3.07 7.30 -25.18
CA ALA A 424 4.44 7.15 -24.69
C ALA A 424 4.80 5.71 -24.30
N THR A 425 3.82 4.86 -24.02
CA THR A 425 4.04 3.51 -23.50
C THR A 425 2.91 2.56 -23.85
N THR A 426 3.02 1.31 -23.42
CA THR A 426 2.00 0.27 -23.55
C THR A 426 1.65 -0.29 -22.17
N ARG A 427 0.65 -1.18 -22.13
CA ARG A 427 0.44 -2.09 -21.01
C ARG A 427 1.59 -3.09 -20.92
N LYS A 428 2.03 -3.39 -19.71
CA LYS A 428 3.08 -4.39 -19.47
C LYS A 428 2.51 -5.80 -19.67
N TRP A 429 3.08 -6.53 -20.64
CA TRP A 429 2.56 -7.84 -21.03
C TRP A 429 3.66 -8.74 -21.58
N ASN A 430 3.88 -9.90 -21.00
CA ASN A 430 4.91 -10.85 -21.42
C ASN A 430 4.36 -12.24 -21.71
N THR A 431 3.22 -12.30 -22.39
CA THR A 431 2.64 -13.56 -22.88
C THR A 431 2.16 -13.36 -24.33
N LYS A 432 1.40 -14.30 -24.88
CA LYS A 432 0.95 -14.26 -26.27
C LYS A 432 0.14 -12.98 -26.54
N ILE A 433 0.44 -12.33 -27.65
CA ILE A 433 -0.31 -11.20 -28.23
C ILE A 433 -0.92 -11.69 -29.54
N ILE A 434 -2.20 -11.43 -29.73
CA ILE A 434 -2.92 -11.75 -30.99
C ILE A 434 -3.23 -10.47 -31.77
N LYS A 435 -3.67 -10.61 -33.03
CA LYS A 435 -3.88 -9.47 -33.93
C LYS A 435 -4.89 -8.44 -33.42
N GLN A 436 -5.84 -8.86 -32.60
CA GLN A 436 -6.91 -8.02 -32.04
C GLN A 436 -6.47 -7.27 -30.78
N ASP A 437 -5.34 -7.65 -30.19
CA ASP A 437 -4.85 -7.01 -28.98
C ASP A 437 -4.20 -5.66 -29.31
N GLU A 438 -4.54 -4.66 -28.50
CA GLU A 438 -4.04 -3.32 -28.65
C GLU A 438 -3.27 -2.86 -27.40
N LEU A 439 -2.28 -2.00 -27.60
CA LEU A 439 -1.57 -1.32 -26.52
C LEU A 439 -0.82 -2.26 -25.56
N LEU A 440 -0.47 -3.47 -25.96
CA LEU A 440 0.30 -4.44 -25.18
C LEU A 440 1.79 -4.42 -25.57
N GLY A 441 2.68 -4.57 -24.59
CA GLY A 441 4.12 -4.63 -24.83
C GLY A 441 4.93 -5.08 -23.64
N ARG A 442 6.08 -5.71 -23.86
CA ARG A 442 6.94 -6.29 -22.81
C ARG A 442 7.49 -5.26 -21.84
N ASN A 443 7.79 -4.06 -22.33
CA ASN A 443 8.37 -2.95 -21.55
C ASN A 443 7.36 -1.86 -21.22
N GLY A 444 6.06 -2.19 -21.27
CA GLY A 444 4.99 -1.27 -20.90
C GLY A 444 5.13 -0.74 -19.47
N ARG A 445 4.67 0.49 -19.28
CA ARG A 445 4.71 1.17 -17.97
C ARG A 445 3.34 1.18 -17.30
N VAL A 446 2.31 0.67 -17.96
CA VAL A 446 0.95 0.56 -17.41
C VAL A 446 0.70 -0.89 -17.01
N ILE A 447 0.43 -1.11 -15.73
CA ILE A 447 0.10 -2.41 -15.12
C ILE A 447 -1.40 -2.39 -14.83
N ASP A 448 -2.19 -2.60 -15.86
CA ASP A 448 -3.65 -2.68 -15.79
C ASP A 448 -4.21 -3.93 -16.48
N SER A 449 -3.36 -4.87 -16.84
CA SER A 449 -3.75 -6.10 -17.56
C SER A 449 -4.26 -7.20 -16.63
N ILE A 450 -4.33 -6.94 -15.32
CA ILE A 450 -4.88 -7.85 -14.32
C ILE A 450 -6.05 -7.17 -13.60
N LEU A 451 -7.21 -7.81 -13.63
CA LEU A 451 -8.41 -7.29 -12.97
C LEU A 451 -8.39 -7.65 -11.47
N SER A 452 -7.48 -7.00 -10.75
CA SER A 452 -7.32 -7.17 -9.31
C SER A 452 -6.62 -5.94 -8.71
N GLU A 453 -7.34 -5.17 -7.95
CA GLU A 453 -6.84 -3.99 -7.24
C GLU A 453 -5.72 -4.37 -6.27
N HIS A 454 -5.84 -5.49 -5.55
CA HIS A 454 -4.81 -6.00 -4.65
C HIS A 454 -3.49 -6.28 -5.36
N ALA A 455 -3.54 -6.94 -6.53
CA ALA A 455 -2.34 -7.26 -7.28
C ALA A 455 -1.68 -5.99 -7.84
N CYS A 456 -2.48 -5.05 -8.33
CA CYS A 456 -2.02 -3.76 -8.85
C CYS A 456 -1.35 -2.92 -7.77
N GLU A 457 -2.01 -2.79 -6.60
CA GLU A 457 -1.44 -2.03 -5.49
C GLU A 457 -0.22 -2.70 -4.89
N GLY A 458 -0.26 -4.01 -4.64
CA GLY A 458 0.89 -4.72 -4.09
C GLY A 458 2.13 -4.65 -4.98
N MET A 459 1.96 -4.67 -6.31
CA MET A 459 3.08 -4.40 -7.22
C MET A 459 3.57 -2.95 -7.10
N LEU A 460 2.67 -1.99 -7.00
CA LEU A 460 3.05 -0.59 -6.78
C LEU A 460 3.79 -0.42 -5.45
N GLU A 461 3.27 -0.95 -4.36
CA GLU A 461 3.93 -0.86 -3.04
C GLU A 461 5.34 -1.47 -3.07
N GLY A 462 5.50 -2.68 -3.61
CA GLY A 462 6.83 -3.30 -3.75
C GLY A 462 7.79 -2.46 -4.60
N TYR A 463 7.26 -1.76 -5.60
CA TYR A 463 8.02 -0.85 -6.45
C TYR A 463 8.45 0.43 -5.71
N LEU A 464 7.54 1.05 -4.94
CA LEU A 464 7.81 2.22 -4.10
C LEU A 464 8.79 1.89 -2.96
N LEU A 465 8.56 0.78 -2.24
CA LEU A 465 9.39 0.33 -1.12
C LEU A 465 10.83 -0.01 -1.55
N THR A 466 11.06 -0.23 -2.84
CA THR A 466 12.38 -0.44 -3.44
C THR A 466 12.91 0.77 -4.22
N GLY A 467 12.38 1.96 -3.92
CA GLY A 467 12.98 3.25 -4.28
C GLY A 467 12.58 3.82 -5.63
N ARG A 468 11.40 3.50 -6.14
CA ARG A 468 10.88 3.99 -7.43
C ARG A 468 9.58 4.77 -7.25
N HIS A 469 8.90 5.13 -8.34
CA HIS A 469 7.76 6.04 -8.35
C HIS A 469 6.58 5.48 -9.15
N GLY A 470 5.38 5.94 -8.82
CA GLY A 470 4.18 5.55 -9.54
C GLY A 470 2.90 5.99 -8.84
N PHE A 471 1.78 5.56 -9.38
CA PHE A 471 0.48 5.72 -8.76
C PHE A 471 -0.47 4.59 -9.18
N ILE A 472 -1.52 4.40 -8.39
CA ILE A 472 -2.65 3.54 -8.74
C ILE A 472 -3.87 4.40 -9.05
N HIS A 473 -4.61 4.02 -10.10
CA HIS A 473 -5.94 4.57 -10.37
C HIS A 473 -6.99 3.49 -10.24
N SER A 474 -8.17 3.87 -9.77
CA SER A 474 -9.32 2.96 -9.67
C SER A 474 -10.64 3.74 -9.68
N TYR A 475 -11.75 3.02 -9.90
CA TYR A 475 -13.08 3.55 -9.63
C TYR A 475 -13.26 3.76 -8.12
N GLU A 476 -13.89 4.87 -7.76
CA GLU A 476 -14.08 5.25 -6.36
C GLU A 476 -14.76 4.17 -5.53
N ALA A 477 -15.79 3.52 -6.08
CA ALA A 477 -16.54 2.48 -5.37
C ALA A 477 -15.76 1.19 -5.14
N PHE A 478 -14.80 0.87 -6.04
CA PHE A 478 -14.10 -0.44 -6.00
C PHE A 478 -12.78 -0.38 -5.24
N VAL A 479 -12.18 0.79 -5.11
CA VAL A 479 -10.89 0.96 -4.41
C VAL A 479 -10.92 0.48 -2.96
N ARG A 480 -12.09 0.39 -2.32
CA ARG A 480 -12.23 -0.12 -0.95
C ARG A 480 -11.70 -1.55 -0.74
N ILE A 481 -11.59 -2.33 -1.81
CA ILE A 481 -10.97 -3.66 -1.76
C ILE A 481 -9.54 -3.59 -1.19
N ILE A 482 -8.79 -2.52 -1.46
CA ILE A 482 -7.39 -2.37 -1.02
C ILE A 482 -7.23 -1.69 0.36
N ASP A 483 -8.29 -1.35 1.05
CA ASP A 483 -8.25 -0.60 2.32
C ASP A 483 -7.28 -1.22 3.35
N SER A 484 -7.31 -2.53 3.48
CA SER A 484 -6.46 -3.26 4.41
C SER A 484 -4.98 -3.15 4.06
N MET A 485 -4.63 -3.28 2.78
CA MET A 485 -3.27 -3.14 2.25
C MET A 485 -2.74 -1.71 2.46
N VAL A 486 -3.52 -0.70 2.08
CA VAL A 486 -3.22 0.71 2.34
C VAL A 486 -3.04 0.98 3.84
N SER A 487 -3.84 0.34 4.68
CA SER A 487 -3.72 0.45 6.14
C SER A 487 -2.39 -0.07 6.66
N GLN A 488 -1.90 -1.20 6.14
CA GLN A 488 -0.57 -1.72 6.48
C GLN A 488 0.54 -0.80 5.97
N HIS A 489 0.43 -0.31 4.73
CA HIS A 489 1.40 0.64 4.17
C HIS A 489 1.50 1.93 4.99
N ALA A 490 0.36 2.47 5.45
CA ALA A 490 0.32 3.64 6.34
C ALA A 490 1.07 3.39 7.66
N LYS A 491 0.90 2.21 8.26
CA LYS A 491 1.62 1.81 9.47
C LYS A 491 3.10 1.60 9.21
N TRP A 492 3.45 0.99 8.06
CA TRP A 492 4.84 0.85 7.63
C TRP A 492 5.54 2.21 7.52
N ILE A 493 4.95 3.17 6.80
CA ILE A 493 5.50 4.52 6.66
C ILE A 493 5.64 5.20 8.03
N LYS A 494 4.61 5.10 8.88
CA LYS A 494 4.62 5.68 10.23
C LYS A 494 5.81 5.17 11.04
N MET A 495 6.02 3.85 11.06
CA MET A 495 7.13 3.24 11.79
C MET A 495 8.48 3.57 11.14
N ALA A 496 8.58 3.52 9.82
CA ALA A 496 9.82 3.81 9.09
C ALA A 496 10.35 5.23 9.36
N LYS A 497 9.46 6.21 9.54
CA LYS A 497 9.84 7.59 9.91
C LYS A 497 10.52 7.69 11.27
N GLU A 498 10.27 6.76 12.19
CA GLU A 498 10.84 6.75 13.53
C GLU A 498 12.21 6.04 13.58
N ILE A 499 12.62 5.38 12.49
CA ILE A 499 13.86 4.59 12.41
C ILE A 499 14.97 5.41 11.75
N PRO A 500 16.09 5.73 12.47
CA PRO A 500 17.08 6.68 11.98
C PRO A 500 17.80 6.29 10.68
N TRP A 501 17.93 4.99 10.40
CA TRP A 501 18.62 4.50 9.21
C TRP A 501 17.68 4.28 8.00
N ARG A 502 16.34 4.26 8.20
CA ARG A 502 15.38 4.23 7.10
C ARG A 502 15.33 5.58 6.39
N LYS A 503 15.36 5.56 5.07
CA LYS A 503 15.29 6.77 4.24
C LYS A 503 13.87 6.99 3.72
N GLU A 504 13.60 8.21 3.27
CA GLU A 504 12.32 8.58 2.70
C GLU A 504 12.00 7.81 1.41
N LEU A 505 10.75 7.41 1.28
CA LEU A 505 10.18 6.73 0.12
C LEU A 505 9.28 7.67 -0.68
N SER A 506 9.11 7.38 -1.97
CA SER A 506 8.04 8.01 -2.77
C SER A 506 6.69 7.73 -2.14
N SER A 507 5.81 8.71 -2.17
CA SER A 507 4.46 8.56 -1.64
C SER A 507 3.63 7.55 -2.44
N LEU A 508 2.74 6.84 -1.77
CA LEU A 508 1.68 6.07 -2.40
C LEU A 508 0.58 7.04 -2.87
N ASN A 509 0.48 7.20 -4.18
CA ASN A 509 -0.51 8.10 -4.80
C ASN A 509 -1.69 7.26 -5.34
N ILE A 510 -2.90 7.56 -4.87
CA ILE A 510 -4.15 6.90 -5.25
C ILE A 510 -5.04 7.91 -5.96
N LEU A 511 -5.34 7.66 -7.23
CA LEU A 511 -6.16 8.53 -8.07
C LEU A 511 -7.50 7.86 -8.34
N LEU A 512 -8.55 8.36 -7.70
CA LEU A 512 -9.90 7.86 -7.87
C LEU A 512 -10.65 8.63 -8.94
N THR A 513 -11.33 7.88 -9.78
CA THR A 513 -12.19 8.42 -10.83
C THR A 513 -13.52 7.67 -10.85
N SER A 514 -14.36 7.95 -11.81
CA SER A 514 -15.68 7.32 -11.87
C SER A 514 -16.43 7.45 -10.54
N HIS A 515 -16.27 8.61 -9.90
CA HIS A 515 -16.79 8.86 -8.56
C HIS A 515 -18.33 8.85 -8.52
N CYS A 516 -18.90 8.73 -7.33
CA CYS A 516 -20.32 8.45 -7.10
C CYS A 516 -21.29 9.36 -7.91
N TRP A 517 -20.96 10.64 -8.09
CA TRP A 517 -21.79 11.61 -8.83
C TRP A 517 -21.79 11.43 -10.36
N GLN A 518 -20.99 10.51 -10.88
CA GLN A 518 -20.86 10.18 -12.30
C GLN A 518 -21.32 8.76 -12.64
N GLN A 519 -21.96 8.09 -11.70
CA GLN A 519 -22.41 6.70 -11.82
C GLN A 519 -23.95 6.59 -11.83
N ASP A 520 -24.62 7.62 -12.31
CA ASP A 520 -26.08 7.70 -12.43
C ASP A 520 -26.70 6.56 -13.26
N HIS A 521 -25.96 6.03 -14.24
CA HIS A 521 -26.41 4.96 -15.15
C HIS A 521 -25.99 3.54 -14.72
N ASN A 522 -25.03 3.41 -13.80
CA ASN A 522 -24.55 2.09 -13.32
C ASN A 522 -25.25 1.62 -12.03
N GLY A 523 -26.02 2.49 -11.37
CA GLY A 523 -26.74 2.18 -10.15
C GLY A 523 -25.86 2.08 -8.89
N PHE A 524 -26.42 1.62 -7.80
CA PHE A 524 -25.84 1.65 -6.44
C PHE A 524 -24.44 1.03 -6.33
N THR A 525 -24.17 -0.05 -7.04
CA THR A 525 -22.91 -0.80 -6.90
C THR A 525 -21.68 0.01 -7.30
N HIS A 526 -21.87 1.11 -8.03
CA HIS A 526 -20.81 2.00 -8.48
C HIS A 526 -20.80 3.35 -7.71
N GLN A 527 -21.60 3.49 -6.67
CA GLN A 527 -21.84 4.73 -5.96
C GLN A 527 -21.39 4.58 -4.49
N ASP A 528 -20.08 4.65 -4.21
CA ASP A 528 -19.54 4.55 -2.86
C ASP A 528 -18.30 5.45 -2.70
N PRO A 529 -18.42 6.63 -2.05
CA PRO A 529 -17.29 7.52 -1.76
C PRO A 529 -16.58 7.16 -0.43
N GLY A 530 -16.86 6.02 0.18
CA GLY A 530 -16.47 5.68 1.54
C GLY A 530 -14.98 5.45 1.78
N PHE A 531 -14.14 5.40 0.74
CA PHE A 531 -12.70 5.21 0.94
C PHE A 531 -12.06 6.41 1.67
N ILE A 532 -12.58 7.61 1.52
CA ILE A 532 -12.18 8.80 2.28
C ILE A 532 -12.31 8.54 3.79
N ASN A 533 -13.41 7.92 4.23
CA ASN A 533 -13.66 7.60 5.64
C ASN A 533 -12.63 6.59 6.20
N HIS A 534 -12.15 5.67 5.38
CA HIS A 534 -11.13 4.70 5.80
C HIS A 534 -9.75 5.32 5.99
N LEU A 535 -9.41 6.32 5.19
CA LEU A 535 -8.13 7.00 5.30
C LEU A 535 -8.09 8.00 6.46
N LEU A 536 -9.18 8.67 6.73
CA LEU A 536 -9.26 9.78 7.68
C LEU A 536 -8.68 9.46 9.08
N PRO A 537 -8.97 8.30 9.71
CA PRO A 537 -8.45 7.99 11.04
C PRO A 537 -6.99 7.50 11.07
N LYS A 538 -6.31 7.41 9.93
CA LYS A 538 -4.90 7.00 9.89
C LYS A 538 -4.00 8.11 10.47
N LYS A 539 -2.73 7.82 10.69
CA LYS A 539 -1.79 8.79 11.26
C LYS A 539 -1.74 10.07 10.40
N SER A 540 -2.03 11.19 11.02
CA SER A 540 -2.23 12.48 10.35
C SER A 540 -1.03 12.96 9.52
N ASP A 541 0.19 12.63 9.95
CA ASP A 541 1.42 12.99 9.23
C ASP A 541 1.75 12.06 8.03
N THR A 542 0.88 11.09 7.74
CA THR A 542 1.03 10.17 6.59
C THR A 542 -0.08 10.31 5.57
N ILE A 543 -1.23 10.91 5.90
CA ILE A 543 -2.41 10.93 5.03
C ILE A 543 -2.68 12.34 4.48
N ARG A 544 -2.97 12.39 3.18
CA ARG A 544 -3.44 13.60 2.48
C ARG A 544 -4.61 13.24 1.56
N ILE A 545 -5.64 14.06 1.54
CA ILE A 545 -6.85 13.85 0.74
C ILE A 545 -7.16 15.12 -0.04
N TYR A 546 -7.18 15.00 -1.37
CA TYR A 546 -7.36 16.12 -2.30
C TYR A 546 -8.58 15.95 -3.16
N LEU A 547 -9.33 17.04 -3.31
CA LEU A 547 -10.57 17.14 -4.08
C LEU A 547 -10.45 18.29 -5.10
N PRO A 548 -9.58 18.19 -6.12
CA PRO A 548 -9.52 19.17 -7.19
C PRO A 548 -10.86 19.24 -7.92
N PHE A 549 -11.23 20.43 -8.42
CA PHE A 549 -12.56 20.67 -8.95
C PHE A 549 -12.59 21.12 -10.41
N ASP A 550 -11.42 21.19 -11.04
CA ASP A 550 -11.24 21.42 -12.47
C ASP A 550 -9.87 20.88 -12.98
N THR A 551 -9.64 20.94 -14.27
CA THR A 551 -8.42 20.44 -14.92
C THR A 551 -7.15 21.07 -14.34
N ASN A 552 -7.11 22.39 -14.19
CA ASN A 552 -5.89 23.09 -13.77
C ASN A 552 -5.57 22.82 -12.29
N THR A 553 -6.57 22.72 -11.42
CA THR A 553 -6.38 22.29 -10.02
C THR A 553 -5.96 20.83 -9.93
N LEU A 554 -6.47 19.94 -10.79
CA LEU A 554 -6.06 18.55 -10.83
C LEU A 554 -4.59 18.40 -11.24
N ILE A 555 -4.15 19.06 -12.30
CA ILE A 555 -2.76 19.02 -12.77
C ILE A 555 -1.82 19.59 -11.69
N SER A 556 -2.16 20.73 -11.09
CA SER A 556 -1.36 21.34 -10.01
C SER A 556 -1.26 20.41 -8.79
N THR A 557 -2.37 19.77 -8.39
CA THR A 557 -2.40 18.82 -7.28
C THR A 557 -1.57 17.59 -7.60
N PHE A 558 -1.70 17.03 -8.80
CA PHE A 558 -0.99 15.81 -9.18
C PHE A 558 0.52 16.03 -9.28
N ASP A 559 0.96 17.18 -9.82
CA ASP A 559 2.38 17.57 -9.79
C ASP A 559 2.91 17.68 -8.35
N HIS A 560 2.12 18.32 -7.46
CA HIS A 560 2.49 18.43 -6.05
C HIS A 560 2.65 17.08 -5.38
N ILE A 561 1.66 16.19 -5.46
CA ILE A 561 1.72 14.87 -4.79
C ILE A 561 2.83 13.98 -5.34
N SER A 562 3.19 14.14 -6.62
CA SER A 562 4.30 13.41 -7.25
C SER A 562 5.67 13.76 -6.63
N ARG A 563 5.80 14.93 -6.01
CA ARG A 563 7.02 15.39 -5.32
C ARG A 563 7.07 14.98 -3.84
N THR A 564 5.96 14.53 -3.27
CA THR A 564 5.87 14.19 -1.84
C THR A 564 6.54 12.86 -1.53
N LYS A 565 7.01 12.73 -0.28
CA LYS A 565 7.66 11.53 0.24
C LYS A 565 6.99 11.12 1.55
N ASN A 566 6.90 9.82 1.78
CA ASN A 566 6.34 9.22 2.99
C ASN A 566 4.88 9.61 3.28
N TYR A 567 4.08 9.84 2.23
CA TYR A 567 2.64 10.07 2.34
C TYR A 567 1.83 9.00 1.59
N ILE A 568 0.58 8.90 1.98
CA ILE A 568 -0.49 8.32 1.17
C ILE A 568 -1.37 9.48 0.73
N ASN A 569 -1.37 9.75 -0.57
CA ASN A 569 -2.15 10.83 -1.17
C ASN A 569 -3.35 10.23 -1.89
N LEU A 570 -4.55 10.61 -1.49
CA LEU A 570 -5.77 10.32 -2.20
C LEU A 570 -6.19 11.54 -3.02
N VAL A 571 -6.47 11.34 -4.30
CA VAL A 571 -7.02 12.36 -5.19
C VAL A 571 -8.31 11.83 -5.82
N VAL A 572 -9.41 12.58 -5.70
CA VAL A 572 -10.67 12.27 -6.38
C VAL A 572 -10.86 13.22 -7.55
N ALA A 573 -10.97 12.69 -8.76
CA ALA A 573 -10.95 13.45 -10.01
C ALA A 573 -12.11 13.09 -10.95
N SER A 574 -12.49 14.02 -11.80
CA SER A 574 -13.56 13.85 -12.79
C SER A 574 -13.03 13.32 -14.13
N LYS A 575 -13.71 12.32 -14.67
CA LYS A 575 -13.45 11.82 -16.03
C LYS A 575 -14.44 12.32 -17.10
N HIS A 576 -15.51 12.97 -16.70
CA HIS A 576 -16.53 13.49 -17.61
C HIS A 576 -16.35 14.98 -17.91
N MET A 577 -16.98 15.45 -19.00
CA MET A 577 -16.98 16.86 -19.36
C MET A 577 -17.57 17.71 -18.24
N ARG A 578 -16.81 18.71 -17.78
CA ARG A 578 -17.15 19.60 -16.67
C ARG A 578 -16.82 21.05 -16.99
N PRO A 579 -17.58 22.02 -16.45
CA PRO A 579 -17.20 23.43 -16.48
C PRO A 579 -15.87 23.64 -15.76
N GLN A 580 -15.06 24.55 -16.31
CA GLN A 580 -13.72 24.88 -15.81
C GLN A 580 -13.73 26.26 -15.17
N TRP A 581 -12.94 26.44 -14.10
CA TRP A 581 -13.11 27.60 -13.22
C TRP A 581 -11.89 28.50 -13.08
N LEU A 582 -10.69 27.92 -12.93
CA LEU A 582 -9.47 28.64 -12.62
C LEU A 582 -8.46 28.57 -13.78
N THR A 583 -7.73 29.65 -14.03
CA THR A 583 -6.52 29.61 -14.84
C THR A 583 -5.45 28.80 -14.12
N MET A 584 -4.39 28.36 -14.80
CA MET A 584 -3.30 27.61 -14.16
C MET A 584 -2.65 28.40 -13.04
N GLU A 585 -2.41 29.70 -13.23
CA GLU A 585 -1.84 30.58 -12.21
C GLU A 585 -2.74 30.65 -10.95
N GLU A 586 -4.04 30.83 -11.14
CA GLU A 586 -5.02 30.83 -10.04
C GLU A 586 -5.06 29.45 -9.35
N ALA A 587 -5.04 28.37 -10.12
CA ALA A 587 -5.08 26.99 -9.61
C ALA A 587 -3.85 26.68 -8.75
N ILE A 588 -2.65 27.01 -9.21
CA ILE A 588 -1.41 26.83 -8.42
C ILE A 588 -1.50 27.57 -7.08
N LYS A 589 -1.97 28.84 -7.10
CA LYS A 589 -2.11 29.64 -5.86
C LYS A 589 -3.18 29.04 -4.93
N HIS A 590 -4.29 28.58 -5.48
CA HIS A 590 -5.39 27.97 -4.71
C HIS A 590 -4.97 26.63 -4.09
N CYS A 591 -4.36 25.74 -4.90
CA CYS A 591 -3.87 24.45 -4.42
C CYS A 591 -2.75 24.58 -3.37
N ALA A 592 -1.86 25.57 -3.50
CA ALA A 592 -0.83 25.85 -2.51
C ALA A 592 -1.41 26.22 -1.12
N LYS A 593 -2.55 26.91 -1.09
CA LYS A 593 -3.29 27.18 0.14
C LYS A 593 -4.09 25.95 0.62
N GLY A 594 -4.58 25.14 -0.31
CA GLY A 594 -5.42 23.97 -0.07
C GLY A 594 -6.88 24.28 0.27
N VAL A 595 -7.16 25.47 0.81
CA VAL A 595 -8.49 26.04 1.03
C VAL A 595 -8.42 27.56 0.85
N ASP A 596 -9.37 28.10 0.10
CA ASP A 596 -9.41 29.56 -0.09
C ASP A 596 -10.82 30.04 -0.48
N GLU A 597 -11.05 31.34 -0.36
CA GLU A 597 -12.25 32.01 -0.84
C GLU A 597 -12.22 32.14 -2.37
N LEU A 598 -13.29 31.73 -3.02
CA LEU A 598 -13.55 32.05 -4.41
C LEU A 598 -14.14 33.48 -4.49
N SER A 599 -13.28 34.48 -4.37
CA SER A 599 -13.68 35.88 -4.28
C SER A 599 -14.54 36.37 -5.47
N TRP A 600 -14.28 35.82 -6.66
CA TRP A 600 -15.05 36.11 -7.88
C TRP A 600 -16.48 35.54 -7.83
N ALA A 601 -16.75 34.56 -7.00
CA ALA A 601 -18.08 33.98 -6.78
C ALA A 601 -18.78 34.61 -5.56
N SER A 602 -18.03 35.12 -4.57
CA SER A 602 -18.54 35.76 -3.36
C SER A 602 -19.29 37.06 -3.67
N THR A 603 -20.31 37.38 -2.85
CA THR A 603 -21.11 38.61 -2.97
C THR A 603 -20.93 39.56 -1.77
N THR A 604 -19.95 39.29 -0.91
CA THR A 604 -19.71 40.06 0.33
C THR A 604 -19.22 41.48 0.08
N ASN A 605 -18.50 41.73 -1.00
CA ASN A 605 -17.84 43.01 -1.30
C ASN A 605 -17.07 43.56 -0.07
N GLY A 606 -16.33 42.67 0.63
CA GLY A 606 -15.55 43.01 1.82
C GLY A 606 -16.37 43.17 3.12
N LYS A 607 -17.68 42.98 3.09
CA LYS A 607 -18.56 43.02 4.28
C LYS A 607 -18.70 41.64 4.91
N THR A 608 -19.14 41.61 6.16
CA THR A 608 -19.48 40.38 6.87
C THR A 608 -20.55 39.59 6.09
N PRO A 609 -20.34 38.27 5.84
CA PRO A 609 -21.32 37.47 5.14
C PRO A 609 -22.59 37.23 5.97
N ASP A 610 -23.70 36.99 5.28
CA ASP A 610 -24.91 36.46 5.89
C ASP A 610 -24.81 34.95 6.07
N ILE A 611 -24.08 34.27 5.15
CA ILE A 611 -23.81 32.84 5.13
C ILE A 611 -22.48 32.56 4.45
N VAL A 612 -21.80 31.48 4.88
CA VAL A 612 -20.67 30.89 4.21
C VAL A 612 -21.15 29.67 3.45
N LEU A 613 -20.91 29.62 2.14
CA LEU A 613 -21.10 28.41 1.32
C LEU A 613 -19.75 27.78 1.06
N ALA A 614 -19.52 26.63 1.63
CA ALA A 614 -18.29 25.87 1.43
C ALA A 614 -18.54 24.68 0.49
N CYS A 615 -17.53 24.28 -0.26
CA CYS A 615 -17.61 23.14 -1.16
C CYS A 615 -16.26 22.41 -1.28
N ALA A 616 -16.32 21.10 -1.48
CA ALA A 616 -15.18 20.26 -1.78
C ALA A 616 -15.55 19.15 -2.77
N GLY A 617 -14.79 19.06 -3.87
CA GLY A 617 -15.06 18.19 -5.02
C GLY A 617 -15.72 18.94 -6.19
N ASP A 618 -15.62 18.36 -7.38
CA ASP A 618 -16.09 18.97 -8.65
C ASP A 618 -17.60 19.21 -8.67
N THR A 619 -18.39 18.19 -8.35
CA THR A 619 -19.85 18.25 -8.40
C THR A 619 -20.44 19.16 -7.32
N PRO A 620 -20.02 19.08 -6.04
CA PRO A 620 -20.45 20.05 -5.03
C PRO A 620 -20.10 21.50 -5.38
N THR A 621 -18.92 21.73 -5.93
CA THR A 621 -18.48 23.06 -6.37
C THR A 621 -19.39 23.61 -7.49
N LEU A 622 -19.72 22.78 -8.48
CA LEU A 622 -20.66 23.16 -9.55
C LEU A 622 -22.02 23.58 -8.98
N GLU A 623 -22.60 22.81 -8.06
CA GLU A 623 -23.92 23.07 -7.53
C GLU A 623 -23.96 24.32 -6.60
N VAL A 624 -22.90 24.52 -5.79
CA VAL A 624 -22.76 25.74 -4.99
C VAL A 624 -22.67 26.97 -5.89
N LEU A 625 -21.85 26.92 -6.94
CA LEU A 625 -21.73 28.06 -7.87
C LEU A 625 -23.04 28.34 -8.62
N ALA A 626 -23.76 27.27 -9.01
CA ALA A 626 -25.09 27.45 -9.64
C ALA A 626 -26.12 28.05 -8.67
N ALA A 627 -26.11 27.61 -7.40
CA ALA A 627 -26.97 28.21 -6.36
C ALA A 627 -26.64 29.68 -6.13
N VAL A 628 -25.36 30.04 -6.07
CA VAL A 628 -24.90 31.42 -5.94
C VAL A 628 -25.35 32.28 -7.15
N SER A 629 -25.27 31.73 -8.37
CA SER A 629 -25.74 32.43 -9.58
C SER A 629 -27.23 32.77 -9.50
N ILE A 630 -28.07 31.81 -9.07
CA ILE A 630 -29.51 32.03 -8.88
C ILE A 630 -29.75 33.08 -7.79
N LEU A 631 -29.02 33.01 -6.68
CA LEU A 631 -29.18 33.96 -5.57
C LEU A 631 -28.69 35.36 -5.93
N LYS A 632 -27.65 35.51 -6.74
CA LYS A 632 -27.20 36.82 -7.28
C LYS A 632 -28.29 37.50 -8.09
N GLU A 633 -29.04 36.71 -8.85
CA GLU A 633 -30.16 37.27 -9.67
C GLU A 633 -31.39 37.59 -8.80
N LYS A 634 -31.78 36.66 -7.93
CA LYS A 634 -33.06 36.76 -7.20
C LYS A 634 -32.97 37.53 -5.87
N LYS A 635 -31.77 37.56 -5.26
CA LYS A 635 -31.48 38.15 -3.94
C LYS A 635 -30.13 38.89 -3.94
N PRO A 636 -29.96 39.94 -4.75
CA PRO A 636 -28.68 40.64 -4.91
C PRO A 636 -28.15 41.28 -3.61
N GLU A 637 -29.02 41.50 -2.63
CA GLU A 637 -28.65 42.02 -1.31
C GLU A 637 -28.00 40.98 -0.38
N LEU A 638 -28.08 39.70 -0.72
CA LEU A 638 -27.55 38.62 0.11
C LEU A 638 -26.03 38.57 0.00
N LYS A 639 -25.35 38.58 1.14
CA LYS A 639 -23.90 38.53 1.24
C LYS A 639 -23.44 37.09 1.45
N ILE A 640 -22.97 36.50 0.40
CA ILE A 640 -22.49 35.10 0.38
C ILE A 640 -20.98 35.08 0.29
N LYS A 641 -20.31 34.37 1.18
CA LYS A 641 -18.90 34.04 1.07
C LYS A 641 -18.76 32.59 0.55
N VAL A 642 -18.04 32.41 -0.55
CA VAL A 642 -17.87 31.11 -1.17
C VAL A 642 -16.47 30.63 -0.90
N ILE A 643 -16.33 29.43 -0.29
CA ILE A 643 -15.05 28.79 0.03
C ILE A 643 -14.97 27.46 -0.69
N ASN A 644 -13.83 27.19 -1.34
CA ASN A 644 -13.53 25.88 -1.90
C ASN A 644 -12.36 25.24 -1.16
N VAL A 645 -12.48 23.92 -0.92
CA VAL A 645 -11.50 23.10 -0.24
C VAL A 645 -10.97 22.06 -1.22
N VAL A 646 -9.67 22.17 -1.56
CA VAL A 646 -8.95 21.18 -2.37
C VAL A 646 -8.24 20.18 -1.46
N ASP A 647 -7.52 20.65 -0.44
CA ASP A 647 -6.87 19.78 0.56
C ASP A 647 -7.78 19.65 1.79
N LEU A 648 -8.42 18.49 1.91
CA LEU A 648 -9.40 18.24 2.96
C LEU A 648 -8.80 18.33 4.37
N MET A 649 -7.51 17.98 4.49
CA MET A 649 -6.81 18.00 5.79
C MET A 649 -6.57 19.41 6.33
N LYS A 650 -6.73 20.44 5.53
CA LYS A 650 -6.73 21.85 5.97
C LYS A 650 -7.88 22.18 6.94
N LEU A 651 -8.95 21.41 6.90
CA LEU A 651 -10.09 21.60 7.81
C LEU A 651 -9.78 21.17 9.25
N GLU A 652 -8.85 20.23 9.45
CA GLU A 652 -8.39 19.83 10.78
C GLU A 652 -7.50 20.91 11.40
N SER A 653 -7.43 20.96 12.72
CA SER A 653 -6.57 21.91 13.43
C SER A 653 -5.08 21.57 13.29
N ASN A 654 -4.23 22.59 13.36
CA ASN A 654 -2.78 22.44 13.19
C ASN A 654 -2.09 21.69 14.35
N ASP A 655 -2.76 21.53 15.48
CA ASP A 655 -2.31 20.68 16.59
C ASP A 655 -2.56 19.19 16.36
N LYS A 656 -3.52 18.85 15.49
CA LYS A 656 -3.85 17.47 15.13
C LYS A 656 -3.29 17.02 13.80
N HIS A 657 -3.19 17.93 12.84
CA HIS A 657 -2.66 17.65 11.52
C HIS A 657 -1.60 18.69 11.13
N PRO A 658 -0.38 18.29 10.68
CA PRO A 658 0.72 19.22 10.39
C PRO A 658 0.39 20.25 9.29
N HIS A 659 -0.61 19.98 8.45
CA HIS A 659 -1.09 20.88 7.40
C HIS A 659 -2.41 21.56 7.74
N GLY A 660 -2.99 21.29 8.91
CA GLY A 660 -4.24 21.91 9.37
C GLY A 660 -4.10 23.42 9.55
N LEU A 661 -5.19 24.12 9.40
CA LEU A 661 -5.23 25.57 9.67
C LEU A 661 -5.17 25.84 11.16
N THR A 662 -4.53 26.96 11.54
CA THR A 662 -4.72 27.53 12.88
C THR A 662 -6.17 27.98 13.04
N ASP A 663 -6.67 28.08 14.27
CA ASP A 663 -8.04 28.55 14.51
C ASP A 663 -8.26 29.95 13.95
N LYS A 664 -7.27 30.83 14.04
CA LYS A 664 -7.33 32.19 13.48
C LYS A 664 -7.50 32.19 11.96
N GLU A 665 -6.79 31.34 11.25
CA GLU A 665 -6.92 31.20 9.79
C GLU A 665 -8.28 30.58 9.41
N TYR A 666 -8.70 29.55 10.16
CA TYR A 666 -9.99 28.93 9.97
C TYR A 666 -11.14 29.92 10.20
N ASP A 667 -11.15 30.66 11.31
CA ASP A 667 -12.19 31.65 11.65
C ASP A 667 -12.23 32.79 10.65
N LYS A 668 -11.08 33.19 10.07
CA LYS A 668 -11.04 34.19 9.01
C LYS A 668 -11.78 33.72 7.74
N LEU A 669 -11.68 32.43 7.41
CA LEU A 669 -12.36 31.84 6.26
C LEU A 669 -13.85 31.55 6.58
N PHE A 670 -14.09 30.79 7.63
CA PHE A 670 -15.39 30.20 7.94
C PHE A 670 -16.23 31.05 8.91
N THR A 671 -15.69 32.15 9.43
CA THR A 671 -16.29 32.99 10.46
C THR A 671 -16.51 32.26 11.80
N THR A 672 -16.83 33.02 12.85
CA THR A 672 -17.03 32.43 14.20
C THR A 672 -18.51 32.22 14.55
N ASN A 673 -19.45 32.85 13.80
CA ASN A 673 -20.84 32.94 14.21
C ASN A 673 -21.86 33.09 13.04
N LYS A 674 -21.44 32.80 11.82
CA LYS A 674 -22.35 32.80 10.67
C LYS A 674 -22.67 31.38 10.24
N PRO A 675 -23.89 31.10 9.79
CA PRO A 675 -24.21 29.77 9.31
C PRO A 675 -23.26 29.35 8.17
N ILE A 676 -22.80 28.13 8.20
CA ILE A 676 -21.98 27.51 7.17
C ILE A 676 -22.80 26.39 6.54
N LEU A 677 -23.03 26.45 5.23
CA LEU A 677 -23.56 25.32 4.48
C LEU A 677 -22.42 24.73 3.64
N PHE A 678 -22.03 23.49 3.94
CA PHE A 678 -20.92 22.79 3.30
C PHE A 678 -21.48 21.71 2.35
N ALA A 679 -21.23 21.84 1.05
CA ALA A 679 -21.50 20.82 0.06
C ALA A 679 -20.24 19.97 -0.14
N PHE A 680 -20.29 18.69 0.21
CA PHE A 680 -19.16 17.78 0.25
C PHE A 680 -19.33 16.60 -0.71
N HIS A 681 -18.24 16.18 -1.31
CA HIS A 681 -18.20 15.08 -2.25
C HIS A 681 -18.68 13.74 -1.65
N GLY A 682 -18.21 13.39 -0.46
CA GLY A 682 -18.46 12.12 0.22
C GLY A 682 -19.53 12.21 1.32
N TYR A 683 -19.42 11.33 2.30
CA TYR A 683 -20.36 11.28 3.43
C TYR A 683 -20.22 12.50 4.35
N PRO A 684 -21.32 13.15 4.78
CA PRO A 684 -21.29 14.35 5.59
C PRO A 684 -20.51 14.26 6.91
N ASN A 685 -20.44 13.07 7.51
CA ASN A 685 -19.75 12.83 8.77
C ASN A 685 -18.25 13.15 8.71
N VAL A 686 -17.60 13.04 7.54
CA VAL A 686 -16.19 13.40 7.33
C VAL A 686 -15.95 14.89 7.68
N ILE A 687 -16.80 15.78 7.19
CA ILE A 687 -16.67 17.21 7.47
C ILE A 687 -16.94 17.49 8.95
N HIS A 688 -17.96 16.86 9.53
CA HIS A 688 -18.25 17.00 10.95
C HIS A 688 -17.05 16.53 11.83
N GLU A 689 -16.41 15.43 11.48
CA GLU A 689 -15.24 14.92 12.21
C GLU A 689 -14.08 15.92 12.14
N LEU A 690 -13.73 16.40 10.94
CA LEU A 690 -12.64 17.34 10.72
C LEU A 690 -12.86 18.70 11.38
N THR A 691 -14.10 19.13 11.53
CA THR A 691 -14.44 20.47 12.02
C THR A 691 -15.02 20.48 13.44
N TYR A 692 -15.14 19.31 14.08
CA TYR A 692 -15.78 19.17 15.40
C TYR A 692 -15.19 20.10 16.46
N ASN A 693 -13.89 20.31 16.47
CA ASN A 693 -13.20 21.15 17.45
C ASN A 693 -13.07 22.63 17.02
N ARG A 694 -13.57 23.01 15.84
CA ARG A 694 -13.51 24.40 15.35
C ARG A 694 -14.49 25.32 16.10
N THR A 695 -14.21 26.61 16.12
CA THR A 695 -14.94 27.63 16.86
C THR A 695 -16.41 27.72 16.42
N ASN A 696 -16.68 27.80 15.12
CA ASN A 696 -18.02 27.92 14.60
C ASN A 696 -18.74 26.58 14.56
N LYS A 697 -19.80 26.43 15.36
CA LYS A 697 -20.63 25.22 15.45
C LYS A 697 -21.88 25.25 14.56
N ASP A 698 -22.17 26.38 13.95
CA ASP A 698 -23.31 26.50 13.02
C ASP A 698 -22.95 25.98 11.63
N MET A 699 -22.58 24.70 11.58
CA MET A 699 -22.11 23.95 10.42
C MET A 699 -23.17 22.96 9.95
N HIS A 700 -23.64 23.12 8.73
CA HIS A 700 -24.61 22.26 8.06
C HIS A 700 -23.96 21.62 6.86
N VAL A 701 -23.97 20.30 6.76
CA VAL A 701 -23.26 19.56 5.71
C VAL A 701 -24.24 18.81 4.82
N ARG A 702 -24.09 18.95 3.52
CA ARG A 702 -24.71 18.11 2.49
C ARG A 702 -23.64 17.30 1.79
N GLY A 703 -23.95 16.06 1.48
CA GLY A 703 -23.04 15.13 0.80
C GLY A 703 -23.80 13.91 0.31
N TYR A 704 -23.09 12.85 0.00
CA TYR A 704 -23.71 11.58 -0.38
C TYR A 704 -24.37 10.94 0.84
N ILE A 705 -25.62 10.48 0.70
CA ILE A 705 -26.44 9.92 1.78
C ILE A 705 -27.07 8.58 1.41
N GLU A 706 -26.42 7.79 0.57
CA GLU A 706 -26.88 6.47 0.09
C GLU A 706 -28.18 6.51 -0.74
N GLU A 707 -28.53 7.65 -1.29
CA GLU A 707 -29.65 7.79 -2.21
C GLU A 707 -29.15 7.66 -3.65
N GLY A 708 -29.07 6.44 -4.16
CA GLY A 708 -28.61 6.12 -5.51
C GLY A 708 -29.60 5.23 -6.24
N THR A 709 -29.55 5.29 -7.58
CA THR A 709 -30.35 4.45 -8.49
C THR A 709 -29.87 4.65 -9.93
N ILE A 710 -30.50 4.03 -10.89
CA ILE A 710 -30.36 4.42 -12.31
C ILE A 710 -31.22 5.64 -12.55
N THR A 711 -30.58 6.77 -12.85
CA THR A 711 -31.23 8.05 -13.02
C THR A 711 -30.42 8.98 -13.94
N THR A 712 -30.54 10.29 -13.80
CA THR A 712 -29.76 11.29 -14.54
C THR A 712 -28.71 11.94 -13.64
N PRO A 713 -27.64 12.55 -14.19
CA PRO A 713 -26.59 13.20 -13.40
C PRO A 713 -27.11 14.24 -12.41
N PHE A 714 -28.11 15.03 -12.78
CA PHE A 714 -28.68 16.02 -11.88
C PHE A 714 -29.65 15.40 -10.86
N ASP A 715 -30.46 14.41 -11.25
CA ASP A 715 -31.35 13.73 -10.30
C ASP A 715 -30.57 12.99 -9.21
N MET A 716 -29.40 12.46 -9.53
CA MET A 716 -28.49 11.90 -8.53
C MET A 716 -28.17 12.90 -7.42
N ARG A 717 -27.96 14.19 -7.77
CA ARG A 717 -27.74 15.28 -6.82
C ARG A 717 -29.02 15.65 -6.06
N VAL A 718 -30.18 15.61 -6.74
CA VAL A 718 -31.50 15.85 -6.15
C VAL A 718 -31.83 14.80 -5.10
N LEU A 719 -31.63 13.51 -5.40
CA LEU A 719 -31.83 12.43 -4.45
C LEU A 719 -31.01 12.61 -3.16
N ASN A 720 -29.77 13.06 -3.32
CA ASN A 720 -28.86 13.32 -2.20
C ASN A 720 -28.97 14.74 -1.63
N LYS A 721 -29.90 15.56 -2.11
CA LYS A 721 -30.19 16.92 -1.65
C LYS A 721 -28.96 17.86 -1.67
N ILE A 722 -28.07 17.69 -2.63
CA ILE A 722 -26.87 18.51 -2.83
C ILE A 722 -26.96 19.39 -4.07
N ASP A 723 -28.06 19.30 -4.80
CA ASP A 723 -28.34 20.14 -5.97
C ASP A 723 -28.61 21.61 -5.59
N ARG A 724 -28.48 22.49 -6.56
CA ARG A 724 -28.61 23.92 -6.40
C ARG A 724 -29.93 24.39 -5.74
N TYR A 725 -31.02 23.68 -5.98
CA TYR A 725 -32.33 24.06 -5.42
C TYR A 725 -32.45 23.65 -3.95
N HIS A 726 -32.02 22.44 -3.58
CA HIS A 726 -31.98 22.04 -2.18
C HIS A 726 -30.99 22.89 -1.36
N LEU A 727 -29.82 23.27 -1.94
CA LEU A 727 -28.89 24.17 -1.29
C LEU A 727 -29.54 25.54 -1.04
N ILE A 728 -30.33 26.08 -1.97
CA ILE A 728 -31.06 27.32 -1.77
C ILE A 728 -32.15 27.19 -0.70
N LEU A 729 -32.86 26.06 -0.66
CA LEU A 729 -33.86 25.79 0.39
C LEU A 729 -33.21 25.75 1.78
N ASP A 730 -32.02 25.16 1.89
CA ASP A 730 -31.25 25.17 3.14
C ASP A 730 -30.78 26.60 3.50
N ILE A 731 -30.35 27.41 2.53
CA ILE A 731 -30.00 28.82 2.76
C ILE A 731 -31.18 29.63 3.28
N ILE A 732 -32.39 29.42 2.73
CA ILE A 732 -33.61 30.02 3.24
C ILE A 732 -33.86 29.65 4.71
N LYS A 733 -33.62 28.40 5.06
CA LYS A 733 -33.79 27.88 6.42
C LYS A 733 -32.80 28.50 7.42
N TYR A 734 -31.54 28.67 7.04
CA TYR A 734 -30.47 29.08 7.95
C TYR A 734 -30.20 30.56 8.00
N VAL A 735 -30.66 31.33 6.99
CA VAL A 735 -30.51 32.81 6.95
C VAL A 735 -31.80 33.48 7.42
N PRO A 736 -31.83 34.08 8.62
CA PRO A 736 -33.09 34.61 9.22
C PRO A 736 -33.91 35.57 8.33
N LYS A 737 -33.24 36.42 7.56
CA LYS A 737 -33.90 37.39 6.67
C LYS A 737 -34.61 36.74 5.47
N LEU A 738 -34.30 35.45 5.15
CA LEU A 738 -34.92 34.72 4.06
C LEU A 738 -36.01 33.76 4.50
N GLN A 739 -36.15 33.46 5.79
CA GLN A 739 -37.12 32.47 6.30
C GLN A 739 -38.58 32.73 5.92
N LYS A 740 -38.94 34.00 5.64
CA LYS A 740 -40.27 34.38 5.21
C LYS A 740 -40.40 34.54 3.69
N ASP A 741 -39.37 34.22 2.93
CA ASP A 741 -39.34 34.37 1.47
C ASP A 741 -40.03 33.22 0.75
N LYS A 742 -41.35 33.25 0.70
CA LYS A 742 -42.16 32.22 0.02
C LYS A 742 -41.86 32.14 -1.48
N SER A 743 -41.62 33.29 -2.15
CA SER A 743 -41.38 33.33 -3.59
C SER A 743 -40.16 32.53 -4.01
N LEU A 744 -39.04 32.66 -3.26
CA LEU A 744 -37.81 31.91 -3.54
C LEU A 744 -38.00 30.42 -3.23
N GLN A 745 -38.72 30.09 -2.15
CA GLN A 745 -39.04 28.71 -1.80
C GLN A 745 -39.91 28.03 -2.88
N GLU A 746 -41.00 28.69 -3.31
CA GLU A 746 -41.90 28.21 -4.36
C GLU A 746 -41.17 28.00 -5.68
N TYR A 747 -40.26 28.91 -6.03
CA TYR A 747 -39.40 28.76 -7.21
C TYR A 747 -38.58 27.45 -7.15
N CYS A 748 -37.87 27.19 -6.05
CA CYS A 748 -37.04 25.97 -5.91
C CYS A 748 -37.89 24.71 -5.97
N VAL A 749 -39.01 24.64 -5.26
CA VAL A 749 -39.92 23.50 -5.26
C VAL A 749 -40.48 23.26 -6.67
N SER A 750 -40.96 24.29 -7.34
CA SER A 750 -41.45 24.15 -8.72
C SER A 750 -40.40 23.64 -9.69
N MET A 751 -39.14 24.06 -9.56
CA MET A 751 -38.05 23.58 -10.41
C MET A 751 -37.74 22.11 -10.17
N LEU A 752 -37.76 21.64 -8.92
CA LEU A 752 -37.58 20.22 -8.57
C LEU A 752 -38.72 19.36 -9.14
N GLU A 753 -39.99 19.80 -9.01
CA GLU A 753 -41.15 19.11 -9.58
C GLU A 753 -41.10 19.03 -11.11
N LYS A 754 -40.75 20.16 -11.74
CA LYS A 754 -40.59 20.27 -13.20
C LYS A 754 -39.47 19.32 -13.68
N HIS A 755 -38.34 19.26 -12.97
CA HIS A 755 -37.23 18.38 -13.25
C HIS A 755 -37.68 16.90 -13.14
N LYS A 756 -38.33 16.51 -12.03
CA LYS A 756 -38.82 15.16 -11.83
C LYS A 756 -39.76 14.68 -12.94
N LYS A 757 -40.69 15.54 -13.36
CA LYS A 757 -41.57 15.24 -14.48
C LYS A 757 -40.81 15.12 -15.80
N HIS A 758 -39.78 15.97 -16.02
CA HIS A 758 -38.98 15.96 -17.24
C HIS A 758 -38.20 14.63 -17.38
N ILE A 759 -37.45 14.24 -16.36
CA ILE A 759 -36.61 13.03 -16.42
C ILE A 759 -37.42 11.74 -16.55
N THR A 760 -38.59 11.68 -15.92
CA THR A 760 -39.48 10.52 -16.04
C THR A 760 -40.16 10.44 -17.41
N THR A 761 -40.20 11.55 -18.16
CA THR A 761 -40.77 11.60 -19.51
C THR A 761 -39.71 11.36 -20.58
N TYR A 762 -38.53 11.99 -20.45
CA TYR A 762 -37.51 12.04 -21.51
C TYR A 762 -36.22 11.28 -21.20
N GLY A 763 -36.00 10.80 -19.97
CA GLY A 763 -34.81 10.06 -19.58
C GLY A 763 -33.51 10.88 -19.58
N CYS A 764 -33.60 12.22 -19.51
CA CYS A 764 -32.46 13.13 -19.51
C CYS A 764 -32.74 14.36 -18.66
N ASP A 765 -31.68 15.08 -18.23
CA ASP A 765 -31.81 16.32 -17.49
C ASP A 765 -32.37 17.46 -18.35
N MET A 766 -33.06 18.41 -17.70
CA MET A 766 -33.60 19.59 -18.39
C MET A 766 -32.47 20.43 -19.00
N LYS A 767 -32.75 21.06 -20.14
CA LYS A 767 -31.81 21.93 -20.87
C LYS A 767 -31.30 23.09 -20.02
N GLU A 768 -32.15 23.66 -19.19
CA GLU A 768 -31.78 24.77 -18.28
C GLU A 768 -30.70 24.37 -17.26
N ILE A 769 -30.58 23.08 -16.95
CA ILE A 769 -29.58 22.55 -16.07
C ILE A 769 -28.30 22.23 -16.83
N THR A 770 -28.42 21.48 -17.95
CA THR A 770 -27.27 21.02 -18.72
C THR A 770 -26.55 22.11 -19.50
N SER A 771 -27.27 23.16 -19.90
CA SER A 771 -26.71 24.32 -20.62
C SER A 771 -26.31 25.48 -19.70
N TRP A 772 -26.51 25.34 -18.37
CA TRP A 772 -26.15 26.40 -17.43
C TRP A 772 -24.66 26.77 -17.53
N LYS A 773 -24.39 28.07 -17.51
CA LYS A 773 -23.05 28.65 -17.54
C LYS A 773 -22.95 29.75 -16.48
N TRP A 774 -21.79 29.90 -15.92
CA TRP A 774 -21.46 31.04 -15.07
C TRP A 774 -21.34 32.30 -15.91
N ASN A 775 -22.00 33.42 -15.47
CA ASN A 775 -21.95 34.75 -16.10
C ASN A 775 -21.22 35.75 -15.21
#